data_a2da53117f6833a72653ec2ef9d5a487
#
_entry.id   a2da53117f6833a72653ec2ef9d5a487
#
_cell.length_a   1.000
_cell.length_b   1.000
_cell.length_c   1.000
_cell.angle_alpha   90.00
_cell.angle_beta   90.00
_cell.angle_gamma   90.00
#
_symmetry.space_group_name_H-M   'P 1'
#
loop_
_entity.id
_entity.type
_entity.pdbx_description
1 polymer ?
#
loop_
_entity_poly.entity_id
_entity_poly.type
_entity_poly.pdbx_seq_one_letter_code
_entity_poly.pdbx_strand_id
1 'polypeptide(L)'
;MAEKNIVQETFPVLGMSCASCSARVEKTLNHQSGVKKAVVNYASATATVEYDPTSCSSEALQQAVQAAGYDLLINQDGNTLEEAEEAHNKKFSALKFRTTWAIILSMPVVIIGMFFMDMPHANLIMWALSTPVVFWLGRGFFTSAWKQLQHGSANMDTLVAISTGTAYLFSLFNMLFPDFWLSRGIHPHVYFEAASVIIAFILLGRLLEEKAKGNTSTAIKKLMGLQPKTVTIIVDEGHAVPHSSFERVIPIEQIRPGDIVLVKPGERIAVDGIVTEGSSYVDESMLSGEPVAVSKHKDAKVFAGTINQKGSFRFRAEKIGTDTLLAKIIHMVQDAQGSKAPVQQLVDKIAGIFVPTIIGIAVLAFIAWMLLDGTGGFTHGLLAFVTVVIIACPCALGLATPTAIMVGIGKGAERGILIKDAESLEIAKKIDTVVLDKTGTVTEGKPVVSKLIWNTQAMTPGTGATAGNALSDIFYSLEKLSEHPLAEAVVNHLKESAPIDIQYFESITGKGVKGRAQGRTYLAGNRKLLEENHIAIPPSLQEEATRLTSEAQTVIWFADEENVLAIAGITDRIKETSIRAVSELRAAGIEVHMLTGDNEATAREIARKAGIAHYQASVLPQDKAAFVSRLQAEGRKVAMVGDGINDSAALAQADLSIAMGGGSDIAMDVAKMTIISSDLTKIPEALCLSRLTVRTIRQNLFWAFIYNIIGVPIAAGILYPINGFLLNPMIAGAAMAFSSVSVVSNSLLLKRKRIHEGEENKEVEPPTETIMKKEFKVEGMMCNHCRMHVEKALNSMEGIHATVTLNPPVATVEFSDGEKTLEELQKVVTKEAGDYTLKA
;
A
#
# COMPACT_ATOMS: atom_id res chain seq x y z
N MET A 1 10.62 -34.93 -12.36
CA MET A 1 11.68 -33.94 -12.20
C MET A 1 11.57 -33.50 -10.75
N ALA A 2 12.61 -33.68 -9.92
CA ALA A 2 12.56 -33.24 -8.54
C ALA A 2 12.31 -31.72 -8.50
N GLU A 3 11.30 -31.28 -7.79
CA GLU A 3 11.09 -29.87 -7.48
C GLU A 3 12.37 -29.38 -6.77
N LYS A 4 13.09 -28.47 -7.40
CA LYS A 4 14.24 -27.82 -6.79
C LYS A 4 13.69 -26.97 -5.65
N ASN A 5 14.12 -27.27 -4.44
CA ASN A 5 13.79 -26.53 -3.22
C ASN A 5 14.43 -25.14 -3.32
N ILE A 6 13.77 -24.19 -3.97
CA ILE A 6 14.25 -22.81 -4.11
C ILE A 6 13.84 -22.06 -2.87
N VAL A 7 14.81 -21.50 -2.17
CA VAL A 7 14.61 -20.65 -0.98
C VAL A 7 14.86 -19.20 -1.38
N GLN A 8 14.02 -18.31 -0.88
CA GLN A 8 14.23 -16.85 -0.99
C GLN A 8 14.69 -16.32 0.36
N GLU A 9 15.85 -15.68 0.38
CA GLU A 9 16.40 -15.04 1.58
C GLU A 9 16.87 -13.62 1.30
N THR A 10 16.79 -12.77 2.31
CA THR A 10 17.23 -11.37 2.24
C THR A 10 18.38 -11.13 3.20
N PHE A 11 19.52 -10.76 2.63
CA PHE A 11 20.77 -10.52 3.35
C PHE A 11 21.13 -9.04 3.39
N PRO A 12 21.57 -8.47 4.52
CA PRO A 12 22.18 -7.13 4.56
C PRO A 12 23.50 -7.11 3.79
N VAL A 13 23.73 -6.07 2.98
CA VAL A 13 24.95 -5.88 2.19
C VAL A 13 25.73 -4.68 2.71
N LEU A 14 26.98 -4.89 3.07
CA LEU A 14 27.87 -3.84 3.56
C LEU A 14 28.81 -3.33 2.45
N GLY A 15 29.21 -2.06 2.56
CA GLY A 15 30.22 -1.46 1.66
C GLY A 15 29.64 -0.78 0.40
N MET A 16 28.36 -0.88 0.10
CA MET A 16 27.75 -0.17 -1.02
C MET A 16 27.73 1.34 -0.76
N SER A 17 28.18 2.13 -1.73
CA SER A 17 28.24 3.60 -1.66
C SER A 17 27.38 4.30 -2.71
N CYS A 18 26.86 3.57 -3.70
CA CYS A 18 26.05 4.11 -4.81
C CYS A 18 25.24 3.02 -5.52
N ALA A 19 24.29 3.43 -6.37
CA ALA A 19 23.47 2.52 -7.18
C ALA A 19 24.30 1.60 -8.10
N SER A 20 25.42 2.08 -8.66
CA SER A 20 26.33 1.24 -9.46
C SER A 20 26.97 0.11 -8.65
N CYS A 21 27.17 0.32 -7.34
CA CYS A 21 27.68 -0.71 -6.43
C CYS A 21 26.62 -1.80 -6.24
N SER A 22 25.35 -1.45 -6.04
CA SER A 22 24.27 -2.42 -5.91
C SER A 22 24.05 -3.23 -7.19
N ALA A 23 24.11 -2.59 -8.35
CA ALA A 23 24.03 -3.26 -9.64
C ALA A 23 25.18 -4.28 -9.84
N ARG A 24 26.38 -3.98 -9.33
CA ARG A 24 27.52 -4.89 -9.36
C ARG A 24 27.33 -6.09 -8.44
N VAL A 25 26.93 -5.88 -7.20
CA VAL A 25 26.63 -6.98 -6.26
C VAL A 25 25.54 -7.88 -6.84
N GLU A 26 24.48 -7.29 -7.40
CA GLU A 26 23.39 -7.99 -8.06
C GLU A 26 23.88 -8.85 -9.23
N LYS A 27 24.72 -8.29 -10.09
CA LYS A 27 25.33 -9.02 -11.21
C LYS A 27 26.21 -10.17 -10.70
N THR A 28 27.00 -9.95 -9.66
CA THR A 28 27.87 -10.98 -9.06
C THR A 28 27.05 -12.15 -8.50
N LEU A 29 25.97 -11.87 -7.76
CA LEU A 29 25.08 -12.87 -7.20
C LEU A 29 24.35 -13.65 -8.30
N ASN A 30 23.81 -12.98 -9.32
CA ASN A 30 23.11 -13.62 -10.43
C ASN A 30 24.01 -14.51 -11.31
N HIS A 31 25.34 -14.36 -11.22
CA HIS A 31 26.28 -15.22 -11.93
C HIS A 31 26.71 -16.45 -11.12
N GLN A 32 26.29 -16.58 -9.86
CA GLN A 32 26.62 -17.75 -9.06
C GLN A 32 25.79 -18.97 -9.47
N SER A 33 26.45 -20.13 -9.52
CA SER A 33 25.78 -21.39 -9.79
C SER A 33 24.78 -21.71 -8.68
N GLY A 34 23.54 -22.05 -9.02
CA GLY A 34 22.48 -22.32 -8.05
C GLY A 34 21.60 -21.10 -7.69
N VAL A 35 21.97 -19.90 -8.10
CA VAL A 35 21.14 -18.71 -7.96
C VAL A 35 20.18 -18.60 -9.14
N LYS A 36 18.87 -18.50 -8.87
CA LYS A 36 17.83 -18.28 -9.88
C LYS A 36 17.64 -16.79 -10.16
N LYS A 37 17.60 -15.99 -9.09
CA LYS A 37 17.42 -14.55 -9.18
C LYS A 37 17.98 -13.87 -7.94
N ALA A 38 18.71 -12.81 -8.12
CA ALA A 38 19.13 -11.92 -7.05
C ALA A 38 18.76 -10.49 -7.39
N VAL A 39 18.23 -9.76 -6.40
CA VAL A 39 17.87 -8.34 -6.50
C VAL A 39 18.54 -7.61 -5.35
N VAL A 40 19.30 -6.56 -5.65
CA VAL A 40 20.02 -5.78 -4.63
C VAL A 40 19.48 -4.36 -4.56
N ASN A 41 18.99 -3.97 -3.39
CA ASN A 41 18.46 -2.64 -3.15
C ASN A 41 19.50 -1.77 -2.42
N TYR A 42 19.89 -0.68 -3.04
CA TYR A 42 20.87 0.25 -2.48
C TYR A 42 20.33 1.03 -1.26
N ALA A 43 19.05 1.40 -1.25
CA ALA A 43 18.47 2.24 -0.19
C ALA A 43 18.27 1.47 1.12
N SER A 44 17.79 0.22 1.05
CA SER A 44 17.68 -0.67 2.20
C SER A 44 19.01 -1.35 2.55
N ALA A 45 20.00 -1.28 1.67
CA ALA A 45 21.28 -1.99 1.77
C ALA A 45 21.10 -3.51 1.91
N THR A 46 20.15 -4.12 1.17
CA THR A 46 19.82 -5.54 1.22
C THR A 46 19.95 -6.20 -0.15
N ALA A 47 20.24 -7.51 -0.15
CA ALA A 47 20.19 -8.40 -1.31
C ALA A 47 19.15 -9.50 -1.04
N THR A 48 18.11 -9.57 -1.84
CA THR A 48 17.16 -10.68 -1.84
C THR A 48 17.58 -11.68 -2.92
N VAL A 49 17.83 -12.93 -2.51
CA VAL A 49 18.39 -13.98 -3.37
C VAL A 49 17.46 -15.19 -3.36
N GLU A 50 17.00 -15.58 -4.53
CA GLU A 50 16.32 -16.85 -4.78
C GLU A 50 17.37 -17.88 -5.23
N TYR A 51 17.66 -18.89 -4.43
CA TYR A 51 18.69 -19.86 -4.72
C TYR A 51 18.32 -21.26 -4.25
N ASP A 52 19.01 -22.26 -4.79
CA ASP A 52 18.89 -23.66 -4.40
C ASP A 52 19.96 -23.95 -3.33
N PRO A 53 19.59 -24.15 -2.05
CA PRO A 53 20.55 -24.37 -0.97
C PRO A 53 21.37 -25.66 -1.12
N THR A 54 20.93 -26.59 -1.97
CA THR A 54 21.68 -27.81 -2.26
C THR A 54 22.82 -27.58 -3.27
N SER A 55 22.70 -26.52 -4.08
CA SER A 55 23.66 -26.17 -5.13
C SER A 55 24.54 -24.96 -4.79
N CYS A 56 24.08 -24.08 -3.89
CA CYS A 56 24.78 -22.86 -3.46
C CYS A 56 24.50 -22.60 -1.98
N SER A 57 25.52 -22.50 -1.16
CA SER A 57 25.34 -22.13 0.24
C SER A 57 25.40 -20.61 0.43
N SER A 58 24.87 -20.12 1.56
CA SER A 58 24.91 -18.68 1.93
C SER A 58 26.34 -18.18 2.07
N GLU A 59 27.28 -19.03 2.55
CA GLU A 59 28.70 -18.72 2.63
C GLU A 59 29.35 -18.55 1.24
N ALA A 60 28.92 -19.31 0.25
CA ALA A 60 29.38 -19.15 -1.12
C ALA A 60 28.90 -17.81 -1.73
N LEU A 61 27.67 -17.38 -1.42
CA LEU A 61 27.16 -16.08 -1.78
C LEU A 61 27.97 -14.97 -1.13
N GLN A 62 28.30 -15.09 0.15
CA GLN A 62 29.13 -14.12 0.87
C GLN A 62 30.53 -14.01 0.24
N GLN A 63 31.20 -15.13 -0.01
CA GLN A 63 32.53 -15.15 -0.63
C GLN A 63 32.52 -14.48 -2.01
N ALA A 64 31.47 -14.72 -2.82
CA ALA A 64 31.34 -14.07 -4.12
C ALA A 64 31.19 -12.55 -3.99
N VAL A 65 30.41 -12.08 -3.02
CA VAL A 65 30.21 -10.66 -2.74
C VAL A 65 31.49 -10.02 -2.18
N GLN A 66 32.22 -10.74 -1.32
CA GLN A 66 33.52 -10.28 -0.79
C GLN A 66 34.58 -10.18 -1.91
N ALA A 67 34.63 -11.11 -2.84
CA ALA A 67 35.50 -11.04 -4.02
C ALA A 67 35.18 -9.82 -4.90
N ALA A 68 33.94 -9.38 -4.94
CA ALA A 68 33.53 -8.14 -5.62
C ALA A 68 33.86 -6.85 -4.84
N GLY A 69 34.38 -6.97 -3.61
CA GLY A 69 34.82 -5.85 -2.76
C GLY A 69 33.75 -5.30 -1.82
N TYR A 70 32.67 -6.08 -1.59
CA TYR A 70 31.57 -5.78 -0.66
C TYR A 70 31.46 -6.92 0.36
N ASP A 71 30.52 -6.84 1.30
CA ASP A 71 30.28 -7.93 2.25
C ASP A 71 28.80 -8.22 2.38
N LEU A 72 28.46 -9.50 2.65
CA LEU A 72 27.11 -10.00 2.85
C LEU A 72 27.03 -10.56 4.26
N LEU A 73 26.12 -10.05 5.09
CA LEU A 73 25.92 -10.58 6.42
C LEU A 73 25.04 -11.82 6.36
N ILE A 74 25.60 -12.96 6.81
CA ILE A 74 24.90 -14.24 6.92
C ILE A 74 24.61 -14.49 8.38
N ASN A 75 23.39 -14.91 8.68
CA ASN A 75 22.96 -15.20 10.04
C ASN A 75 23.27 -16.64 10.44
N GLN A 76 23.95 -16.81 11.55
CA GLN A 76 23.99 -18.10 12.24
C GLN A 76 23.12 -18.12 13.51
N ASP A 77 22.72 -16.95 14.07
CA ASP A 77 22.10 -16.86 15.40
C ASP A 77 20.82 -15.99 15.51
N GLY A 78 20.13 -15.66 14.43
CA GLY A 78 18.84 -14.93 14.49
C GLY A 78 18.90 -13.40 14.75
N ASN A 79 20.09 -12.78 14.91
CA ASN A 79 20.28 -11.40 15.38
C ASN A 79 20.76 -10.43 14.28
N THR A 80 20.53 -10.73 13.00
CA THR A 80 21.05 -9.94 11.84
C THR A 80 20.61 -8.50 11.82
N LEU A 81 19.42 -8.20 12.33
CA LEU A 81 18.90 -6.82 12.28
C LEU A 81 19.61 -5.91 13.27
N GLU A 82 19.93 -6.41 14.47
CA GLU A 82 20.71 -5.65 15.45
C GLU A 82 22.15 -5.44 14.97
N GLU A 83 22.78 -6.45 14.39
CA GLU A 83 24.13 -6.33 13.81
C GLU A 83 24.18 -5.38 12.61
N ALA A 84 23.18 -5.45 11.73
CA ALA A 84 23.04 -4.52 10.61
C ALA A 84 22.84 -3.07 11.09
N GLU A 85 22.06 -2.88 12.16
CA GLU A 85 21.83 -1.57 12.77
C GLU A 85 23.09 -1.03 13.46
N GLU A 86 23.83 -1.88 14.18
CA GLU A 86 25.12 -1.48 14.75
C GLU A 86 26.15 -1.10 13.68
N ALA A 87 26.22 -1.90 12.59
CA ALA A 87 27.10 -1.58 11.47
C ALA A 87 26.72 -0.25 10.79
N HIS A 88 25.39 -0.01 10.62
CA HIS A 88 24.88 1.27 10.12
C HIS A 88 25.22 2.43 11.03
N ASN A 89 25.04 2.30 12.35
CA ASN A 89 25.36 3.34 13.34
C ASN A 89 26.85 3.64 13.39
N LYS A 90 27.71 2.63 13.32
CA LYS A 90 29.18 2.80 13.23
C LYS A 90 29.58 3.55 11.96
N LYS A 91 28.99 3.17 10.81
CA LYS A 91 29.20 3.84 9.52
C LYS A 91 28.73 5.29 9.55
N PHE A 92 27.53 5.56 10.09
CA PHE A 92 26.98 6.91 10.23
C PHE A 92 27.85 7.80 11.12
N SER A 93 28.30 7.30 12.26
CA SER A 93 29.19 8.01 13.19
C SER A 93 30.54 8.33 12.55
N ALA A 94 31.13 7.38 11.83
CA ALA A 94 32.37 7.59 11.09
C ALA A 94 32.20 8.63 9.97
N LEU A 95 31.07 8.58 9.24
CA LEU A 95 30.76 9.56 8.19
C LEU A 95 30.53 10.96 8.79
N LYS A 96 29.82 11.07 9.90
CA LYS A 96 29.60 12.32 10.63
C LYS A 96 30.94 12.94 11.05
N PHE A 97 31.85 12.15 11.64
CA PHE A 97 33.18 12.59 12.01
C PHE A 97 33.95 13.15 10.81
N ARG A 98 34.03 12.39 9.71
CA ARG A 98 34.71 12.80 8.48
C ARG A 98 34.13 14.09 7.90
N THR A 99 32.82 14.20 7.84
CA THR A 99 32.11 15.37 7.31
C THR A 99 32.38 16.60 8.16
N THR A 100 32.30 16.49 9.49
CA THR A 100 32.53 17.62 10.42
C THR A 100 33.95 18.15 10.27
N TRP A 101 34.96 17.28 10.30
CA TRP A 101 36.33 17.66 10.13
C TRP A 101 36.67 18.19 8.73
N ALA A 102 36.06 17.62 7.68
CA ALA A 102 36.21 18.13 6.31
C ALA A 102 35.72 19.58 6.21
N ILE A 103 34.55 19.89 6.80
CA ILE A 103 34.02 21.26 6.80
C ILE A 103 34.93 22.19 7.62
N ILE A 104 35.34 21.79 8.83
CA ILE A 104 36.20 22.62 9.71
C ILE A 104 37.52 22.94 9.03
N LEU A 105 38.17 21.97 8.38
CA LEU A 105 39.44 22.19 7.70
C LEU A 105 39.31 22.93 6.37
N SER A 106 38.21 22.73 5.64
CA SER A 106 37.98 23.39 4.35
C SER A 106 37.59 24.86 4.50
N MET A 107 36.96 25.26 5.61
CA MET A 107 36.50 26.63 5.83
C MET A 107 37.65 27.65 5.81
N PRO A 108 38.78 27.46 6.56
CA PRO A 108 39.94 28.36 6.46
C PRO A 108 40.55 28.37 5.06
N VAL A 109 40.59 27.23 4.37
CA VAL A 109 41.13 27.14 3.00
C VAL A 109 40.31 28.00 2.03
N VAL A 110 39.00 28.00 2.15
CA VAL A 110 38.09 28.84 1.34
C VAL A 110 38.31 30.34 1.68
N ILE A 111 38.34 30.67 2.96
CA ILE A 111 38.51 32.06 3.40
C ILE A 111 39.83 32.63 2.87
N ILE A 112 40.93 31.87 2.99
CA ILE A 112 42.24 32.28 2.45
C ILE A 112 42.16 32.39 0.92
N GLY A 113 41.64 31.41 0.22
CA GLY A 113 41.55 31.37 -1.23
C GLY A 113 40.65 32.46 -1.85
N MET A 114 39.64 32.96 -1.11
CA MET A 114 38.75 34.02 -1.61
C MET A 114 39.11 35.42 -1.18
N PHE A 115 39.66 35.62 0.03
CA PHE A 115 39.82 36.93 0.60
C PHE A 115 41.27 37.30 0.94
N PHE A 116 42.17 36.32 1.03
CA PHE A 116 43.54 36.51 1.54
C PHE A 116 44.59 35.81 0.66
N MET A 117 44.38 35.74 -0.66
CA MET A 117 45.33 35.11 -1.59
C MET A 117 46.73 35.74 -1.57
N ASP A 118 46.83 37.05 -1.31
CA ASP A 118 48.09 37.80 -1.28
C ASP A 118 48.80 37.67 0.06
N MET A 119 48.25 36.92 1.03
CA MET A 119 48.91 36.74 2.34
C MET A 119 50.21 35.93 2.20
N PRO A 120 51.30 36.31 2.89
CA PRO A 120 52.53 35.53 2.86
C PRO A 120 52.26 34.05 3.22
N HIS A 121 52.74 33.12 2.41
CA HIS A 121 52.57 31.69 2.59
C HIS A 121 51.14 31.17 2.47
N ALA A 122 50.17 31.92 1.91
CA ALA A 122 48.78 31.50 1.72
C ALA A 122 48.67 30.12 1.04
N ASN A 123 49.39 29.90 -0.06
CA ASN A 123 49.39 28.64 -0.79
C ASN A 123 49.88 27.46 0.06
N LEU A 124 50.88 27.68 0.92
CA LEU A 124 51.44 26.64 1.77
C LEU A 124 50.48 26.27 2.91
N ILE A 125 49.77 27.26 3.48
CA ILE A 125 48.73 27.01 4.49
C ILE A 125 47.53 26.27 3.87
N MET A 126 47.07 26.73 2.69
CA MET A 126 46.00 26.05 1.95
C MET A 126 46.39 24.60 1.59
N TRP A 127 47.60 24.36 1.14
CA TRP A 127 48.13 23.04 0.90
C TRP A 127 48.12 22.15 2.15
N ALA A 128 48.70 22.66 3.25
CA ALA A 128 48.74 21.92 4.51
C ALA A 128 47.37 21.53 5.06
N LEU A 129 46.36 22.40 4.94
CA LEU A 129 45.01 22.14 5.41
C LEU A 129 44.20 21.27 4.42
N SER A 130 44.41 21.41 3.10
CA SER A 130 43.68 20.63 2.09
C SER A 130 44.17 19.19 2.01
N THR A 131 45.43 18.90 2.25
CA THR A 131 46.02 17.55 2.18
C THR A 131 45.27 16.54 3.07
N PRO A 132 45.04 16.77 4.37
CA PRO A 132 44.26 15.86 5.19
C PRO A 132 42.81 15.75 4.74
N VAL A 133 42.19 16.79 4.19
CA VAL A 133 40.83 16.72 3.65
C VAL A 133 40.76 15.77 2.46
N VAL A 134 41.69 15.90 1.50
CA VAL A 134 41.69 15.12 0.27
C VAL A 134 42.08 13.65 0.55
N PHE A 135 43.21 13.38 1.23
CA PHE A 135 43.79 12.05 1.33
C PHE A 135 43.42 11.26 2.57
N TRP A 136 43.05 11.91 3.67
CA TRP A 136 42.61 11.20 4.87
C TRP A 136 41.08 11.15 4.99
N LEU A 137 40.40 12.29 4.99
CA LEU A 137 38.94 12.34 5.11
C LEU A 137 38.25 11.85 3.82
N GLY A 138 38.82 12.20 2.64
CA GLY A 138 38.38 11.78 1.32
C GLY A 138 38.90 10.40 0.85
N ARG A 139 39.71 9.71 1.66
CA ARG A 139 40.36 8.42 1.28
C ARG A 139 39.40 7.43 0.62
N GLY A 140 38.14 7.38 1.11
CA GLY A 140 37.15 6.43 0.58
C GLY A 140 36.87 6.59 -0.91
N PHE A 141 36.93 7.82 -1.44
CA PHE A 141 36.70 8.09 -2.86
C PHE A 141 37.82 7.50 -3.73
N PHE A 142 39.07 7.69 -3.32
CA PHE A 142 40.22 7.17 -4.05
C PHE A 142 40.33 5.66 -4.00
N THR A 143 40.05 5.05 -2.82
CA THR A 143 40.08 3.59 -2.69
C THR A 143 38.95 2.91 -3.47
N SER A 144 37.77 3.51 -3.50
CA SER A 144 36.65 3.04 -4.30
C SER A 144 36.94 3.20 -5.81
N ALA A 145 37.45 4.35 -6.23
CA ALA A 145 37.84 4.60 -7.62
C ALA A 145 38.88 3.60 -8.13
N TRP A 146 39.91 3.32 -7.32
CA TRP A 146 40.95 2.35 -7.67
C TRP A 146 40.40 0.93 -7.85
N LYS A 147 39.55 0.48 -6.92
CA LYS A 147 38.88 -0.82 -7.05
C LYS A 147 38.01 -0.91 -8.30
N GLN A 148 37.28 0.18 -8.63
CA GLN A 148 36.46 0.19 -9.84
C GLN A 148 37.31 0.15 -11.12
N LEU A 149 38.42 0.87 -11.15
CA LEU A 149 39.33 0.89 -12.28
C LEU A 149 39.92 -0.51 -12.55
N GLN A 150 40.32 -1.25 -11.51
CA GLN A 150 40.83 -2.62 -11.63
C GLN A 150 39.83 -3.57 -12.30
N HIS A 151 38.56 -3.25 -12.24
CA HIS A 151 37.48 -4.05 -12.83
C HIS A 151 36.86 -3.43 -14.09
N GLY A 152 37.55 -2.44 -14.71
CA GLY A 152 37.14 -1.81 -15.97
C GLY A 152 35.79 -1.06 -15.85
N SER A 153 35.41 -0.60 -14.66
CA SER A 153 34.18 0.15 -14.43
C SER A 153 34.47 1.52 -13.80
N ALA A 154 33.52 2.44 -13.90
CA ALA A 154 33.56 3.75 -13.30
C ALA A 154 32.26 4.01 -12.53
N ASN A 155 32.38 4.68 -11.38
CA ASN A 155 31.25 5.08 -10.54
C ASN A 155 31.37 6.55 -10.13
N MET A 156 30.46 7.02 -9.28
CA MET A 156 30.48 8.34 -8.72
C MET A 156 31.80 8.66 -8.00
N ASP A 157 32.36 7.72 -7.23
CA ASP A 157 33.61 7.91 -6.49
C ASP A 157 34.80 8.11 -7.45
N THR A 158 34.74 7.49 -8.63
CA THR A 158 35.72 7.68 -9.71
C THR A 158 35.73 9.13 -10.21
N LEU A 159 34.55 9.72 -10.41
CA LEU A 159 34.43 11.11 -10.84
C LEU A 159 34.97 12.08 -9.78
N VAL A 160 34.62 11.83 -8.51
CA VAL A 160 35.15 12.64 -7.39
C VAL A 160 36.65 12.52 -7.26
N ALA A 161 37.19 11.31 -7.32
CA ALA A 161 38.63 11.07 -7.21
C ALA A 161 39.41 11.72 -8.37
N ILE A 162 38.91 11.61 -9.60
CA ILE A 162 39.53 12.26 -10.77
C ILE A 162 39.50 13.78 -10.62
N SER A 163 38.33 14.37 -10.32
CA SER A 163 38.21 15.83 -10.25
C SER A 163 39.01 16.45 -9.13
N THR A 164 38.92 15.92 -7.89
CA THR A 164 39.65 16.45 -6.72
C THR A 164 41.12 16.15 -6.82
N GLY A 165 41.52 14.97 -7.31
CA GLY A 165 42.91 14.61 -7.56
C GLY A 165 43.56 15.52 -8.62
N THR A 166 42.87 15.78 -9.72
CA THR A 166 43.35 16.67 -10.77
C THR A 166 43.50 18.10 -10.25
N ALA A 167 42.51 18.65 -9.54
CA ALA A 167 42.57 19.98 -8.95
C ALA A 167 43.71 20.11 -7.93
N TYR A 168 43.88 19.09 -7.10
CA TYR A 168 44.95 19.04 -6.10
C TYR A 168 46.35 18.97 -6.72
N LEU A 169 46.59 18.05 -7.67
CA LEU A 169 47.87 17.87 -8.36
C LEU A 169 48.25 19.10 -9.18
N PHE A 170 47.29 19.71 -9.86
CA PHE A 170 47.49 20.94 -10.60
C PHE A 170 47.87 22.09 -9.67
N SER A 171 47.21 22.25 -8.52
CA SER A 171 47.55 23.25 -7.52
C SER A 171 48.93 23.03 -6.93
N LEU A 172 49.30 21.80 -6.65
CA LEU A 172 50.63 21.41 -6.17
C LEU A 172 51.71 21.75 -7.19
N PHE A 173 51.48 21.47 -8.48
CA PHE A 173 52.39 21.83 -9.58
C PHE A 173 52.57 23.37 -9.67
N ASN A 174 51.46 24.10 -9.63
CA ASN A 174 51.49 25.56 -9.69
C ASN A 174 52.23 26.21 -8.49
N MET A 175 52.09 25.61 -7.31
CA MET A 175 52.81 26.08 -6.10
C MET A 175 54.28 25.74 -6.15
N LEU A 176 54.69 24.57 -6.67
CA LEU A 176 56.09 24.15 -6.69
C LEU A 176 56.88 24.71 -7.85
N PHE A 177 56.23 24.97 -8.99
CA PHE A 177 56.85 25.41 -10.24
C PHE A 177 56.18 26.69 -10.78
N PRO A 178 56.15 27.82 -10.02
CA PRO A 178 55.48 29.04 -10.47
C PRO A 178 56.16 29.66 -11.68
N ASP A 179 57.51 29.56 -11.81
CA ASP A 179 58.29 30.10 -12.92
C ASP A 179 57.90 29.49 -14.26
N PHE A 180 57.36 28.29 -14.29
CA PHE A 180 56.88 27.64 -15.54
C PHE A 180 55.74 28.45 -16.17
N TRP A 181 54.88 29.07 -15.40
CA TRP A 181 53.77 29.89 -15.85
C TRP A 181 54.15 31.34 -16.05
N LEU A 182 54.93 31.88 -15.10
CA LEU A 182 55.37 33.27 -15.16
C LEU A 182 56.20 33.55 -16.42
N SER A 183 57.07 32.64 -16.83
CA SER A 183 57.80 32.72 -18.09
C SER A 183 56.95 32.75 -19.35
N ARG A 184 55.65 32.35 -19.23
CA ARG A 184 54.67 32.39 -20.31
C ARG A 184 53.66 33.54 -20.15
N GLY A 185 53.88 34.43 -19.19
CA GLY A 185 53.00 35.56 -18.94
C GLY A 185 51.69 35.21 -18.25
N ILE A 186 51.60 34.00 -17.63
CA ILE A 186 50.39 33.51 -16.93
C ILE A 186 50.68 33.53 -15.44
N HIS A 187 49.76 34.10 -14.62
CA HIS A 187 49.84 33.99 -13.18
C HIS A 187 49.33 32.65 -12.71
N PRO A 188 50.12 31.84 -11.97
CA PRO A 188 49.71 30.54 -11.48
C PRO A 188 48.65 30.67 -10.38
N HIS A 189 47.44 30.14 -10.62
CA HIS A 189 46.40 30.02 -9.61
C HIS A 189 46.38 28.62 -9.01
N VAL A 190 46.17 28.52 -7.69
CA VAL A 190 45.99 27.28 -6.98
C VAL A 190 44.47 27.06 -6.77
N TYR A 191 44.05 25.82 -6.65
CA TYR A 191 42.64 25.38 -6.50
C TYR A 191 42.50 24.40 -5.33
N PHE A 192 43.30 24.55 -4.26
CA PHE A 192 43.23 23.69 -3.06
C PHE A 192 41.89 23.86 -2.35
N GLU A 193 41.30 25.06 -2.38
CA GLU A 193 39.98 25.35 -1.86
C GLU A 193 38.92 24.56 -2.61
N ALA A 194 39.01 24.48 -3.93
CA ALA A 194 38.08 23.72 -4.75
C ALA A 194 38.11 22.23 -4.40
N ALA A 195 39.34 21.63 -4.36
CA ALA A 195 39.52 20.22 -4.00
C ALA A 195 38.93 19.87 -2.61
N SER A 196 39.19 20.74 -1.62
CA SER A 196 38.71 20.53 -0.24
C SER A 196 37.20 20.68 -0.11
N VAL A 197 36.64 21.74 -0.71
CA VAL A 197 35.22 22.05 -0.64
C VAL A 197 34.38 21.00 -1.35
N ILE A 198 34.83 20.48 -2.48
CA ILE A 198 34.16 19.39 -3.20
C ILE A 198 34.02 18.17 -2.30
N ILE A 199 35.10 17.75 -1.63
CA ILE A 199 35.06 16.62 -0.70
C ILE A 199 34.10 16.90 0.47
N ALA A 200 34.18 18.10 1.05
CA ALA A 200 33.33 18.50 2.16
C ALA A 200 31.83 18.47 1.76
N PHE A 201 31.45 19.01 0.61
CA PHE A 201 30.06 19.01 0.12
C PHE A 201 29.57 17.60 -0.24
N ILE A 202 30.40 16.77 -0.84
CA ILE A 202 30.01 15.41 -1.18
C ILE A 202 29.86 14.57 0.10
N LEU A 203 30.75 14.71 1.08
CA LEU A 203 30.59 14.06 2.39
C LEU A 203 29.34 14.55 3.12
N LEU A 204 29.04 15.85 3.07
CA LEU A 204 27.80 16.41 3.60
C LEU A 204 26.58 15.84 2.92
N GLY A 205 26.58 15.78 1.58
CA GLY A 205 25.51 15.15 0.80
C GLY A 205 25.28 13.71 1.22
N ARG A 206 26.34 12.91 1.38
CA ARG A 206 26.26 11.52 1.86
C ARG A 206 25.77 11.42 3.30
N LEU A 207 26.17 12.33 4.18
CA LEU A 207 25.68 12.36 5.56
C LEU A 207 24.16 12.61 5.62
N LEU A 208 23.68 13.57 4.84
CA LEU A 208 22.25 13.88 4.73
C LEU A 208 21.47 12.72 4.11
N GLU A 209 22.05 12.06 3.11
CA GLU A 209 21.52 10.84 2.50
C GLU A 209 21.36 9.70 3.50
N GLU A 210 22.43 9.40 4.28
CA GLU A 210 22.40 8.30 5.26
C GLU A 210 21.43 8.59 6.40
N LYS A 211 21.35 9.85 6.84
CA LYS A 211 20.34 10.30 7.81
C LYS A 211 18.91 10.11 7.28
N ALA A 212 18.69 10.37 5.99
CA ALA A 212 17.39 10.19 5.36
C ALA A 212 16.99 8.72 5.23
N LYS A 213 17.93 7.84 4.85
CA LYS A 213 17.71 6.38 4.83
C LYS A 213 17.27 5.87 6.20
N GLY A 214 17.91 6.30 7.28
CA GLY A 214 17.49 5.97 8.64
C GLY A 214 16.06 6.40 8.97
N ASN A 215 15.63 7.57 8.51
CA ASN A 215 14.29 8.08 8.73
C ASN A 215 13.20 7.34 7.88
N THR A 216 13.55 6.79 6.73
CA THR A 216 12.61 6.04 5.89
C THR A 216 12.32 4.64 6.44
N SER A 217 13.24 4.05 7.21
CA SER A 217 13.08 2.77 7.90
C SER A 217 12.23 2.84 9.19
N THR A 218 11.76 4.03 9.56
CA THR A 218 11.04 4.26 10.85
C THR A 218 9.73 3.47 10.96
N ALA A 219 9.03 3.21 9.85
CA ALA A 219 7.76 2.45 9.86
C ALA A 219 7.99 1.00 10.34
N ILE A 220 9.00 0.32 9.78
CA ILE A 220 9.37 -1.05 10.22
C ILE A 220 9.80 -1.04 11.69
N LYS A 221 10.64 -0.07 12.10
CA LYS A 221 11.08 0.03 13.51
C LYS A 221 9.92 0.24 14.46
N LYS A 222 8.90 1.00 14.07
CA LYS A 222 7.68 1.14 14.88
C LYS A 222 6.94 -0.18 15.00
N LEU A 223 6.77 -0.94 13.91
CA LEU A 223 6.12 -2.25 13.93
C LEU A 223 6.90 -3.25 14.79
N MET A 224 8.21 -3.32 14.65
CA MET A 224 9.06 -4.19 15.48
C MET A 224 9.00 -3.82 16.96
N GLY A 225 8.93 -2.52 17.29
CA GLY A 225 8.78 -2.02 18.66
C GLY A 225 7.42 -2.33 19.31
N LEU A 226 6.48 -2.96 18.59
CA LEU A 226 5.19 -3.39 19.13
C LEU A 226 5.29 -4.72 19.88
N GLN A 227 6.28 -5.56 19.61
CA GLN A 227 6.45 -6.85 20.24
C GLN A 227 7.07 -6.67 21.63
N PRO A 228 6.42 -7.13 22.72
CA PRO A 228 6.99 -7.11 24.05
C PRO A 228 8.14 -8.14 24.19
N LYS A 229 9.12 -7.82 25.03
CA LYS A 229 10.25 -8.75 25.26
C LYS A 229 9.93 -9.87 26.25
N THR A 230 8.89 -9.72 27.05
CA THR A 230 8.47 -10.67 28.06
C THR A 230 6.97 -10.92 28.00
N VAL A 231 6.53 -12.06 28.47
CA VAL A 231 5.12 -12.49 28.48
C VAL A 231 4.80 -13.15 29.82
N THR A 232 3.59 -12.92 30.35
CA THR A 232 3.09 -13.55 31.56
C THR A 232 2.28 -14.80 31.19
N ILE A 233 2.78 -15.98 31.56
CA ILE A 233 2.09 -17.25 31.37
C ILE A 233 1.51 -17.76 32.66
N ILE A 234 0.44 -18.55 32.57
CA ILE A 234 -0.16 -19.28 33.68
C ILE A 234 0.30 -20.71 33.59
N VAL A 235 1.01 -21.16 34.64
CA VAL A 235 1.51 -22.54 34.75
C VAL A 235 0.60 -23.30 35.73
N ASP A 236 -0.03 -24.39 35.26
CA ASP A 236 -0.73 -25.36 36.10
C ASP A 236 0.27 -26.41 36.58
N GLU A 237 0.65 -26.38 37.84
CA GLU A 237 1.36 -27.52 38.46
C GLU A 237 0.35 -28.61 38.74
N GLY A 238 0.19 -29.51 37.78
CA GLY A 238 -0.56 -30.73 37.97
C GLY A 238 0.05 -31.54 39.09
N HIS A 239 -0.74 -31.87 40.13
CA HIS A 239 -0.64 -32.96 41.09
C HIS A 239 -0.49 -32.67 42.62
N ALA A 240 -0.43 -31.42 43.12
CA ALA A 240 -0.32 -31.31 44.58
C ALA A 240 -1.46 -30.52 45.28
N VAL A 241 -2.08 -29.54 44.61
CA VAL A 241 -3.22 -28.78 45.17
C VAL A 241 -4.18 -28.38 44.03
N PRO A 242 -5.51 -28.68 44.12
CA PRO A 242 -6.47 -28.21 43.14
C PRO A 242 -6.54 -26.68 43.15
N HIS A 243 -6.29 -25.99 42.00
CA HIS A 243 -6.44 -24.55 41.76
C HIS A 243 -5.31 -23.62 42.18
N SER A 244 -4.06 -24.04 42.25
CA SER A 244 -2.94 -23.09 42.32
C SER A 244 -2.33 -22.85 40.92
N SER A 245 -2.89 -21.90 40.14
CA SER A 245 -2.26 -21.38 38.93
C SER A 245 -1.31 -20.24 39.31
N PHE A 246 -0.02 -20.34 38.97
CA PHE A 246 0.96 -19.30 39.23
C PHE A 246 1.25 -18.48 37.97
N GLU A 247 1.26 -17.14 38.11
CA GLU A 247 1.75 -16.24 37.08
C GLU A 247 3.28 -16.33 37.00
N ARG A 248 3.81 -16.60 35.83
CA ARG A 248 5.24 -16.60 35.56
C ARG A 248 5.56 -15.70 34.38
N VAL A 249 6.46 -14.74 34.57
CA VAL A 249 7.00 -13.92 33.51
C VAL A 249 8.17 -14.65 32.87
N ILE A 250 8.10 -14.87 31.57
CA ILE A 250 9.16 -15.51 30.77
C ILE A 250 9.55 -14.60 29.58
N PRO A 251 10.78 -14.72 29.05
CA PRO A 251 11.13 -14.14 27.76
C PRO A 251 10.24 -14.68 26.65
N ILE A 252 9.92 -13.84 25.65
CA ILE A 252 9.00 -14.23 24.57
C ILE A 252 9.51 -15.41 23.75
N GLU A 253 10.83 -15.60 23.69
CA GLU A 253 11.47 -16.72 22.95
C GLU A 253 11.21 -18.09 23.60
N GLN A 254 10.77 -18.12 24.85
CA GLN A 254 10.50 -19.35 25.60
C GLN A 254 9.03 -19.79 25.56
N ILE A 255 8.13 -18.96 25.01
CA ILE A 255 6.70 -19.30 24.87
C ILE A 255 6.52 -20.45 23.88
N ARG A 256 5.52 -21.32 24.14
CA ARG A 256 5.17 -22.45 23.28
C ARG A 256 3.72 -22.38 22.84
N PRO A 257 3.38 -22.93 21.66
CA PRO A 257 1.98 -23.11 21.27
C PRO A 257 1.25 -23.93 22.33
N GLY A 258 0.06 -23.47 22.72
CA GLY A 258 -0.76 -24.06 23.77
C GLY A 258 -0.63 -23.41 25.14
N ASP A 259 0.40 -22.61 25.40
CA ASP A 259 0.56 -21.91 26.69
C ASP A 259 -0.61 -20.92 26.90
N ILE A 260 -1.05 -20.81 28.16
CA ILE A 260 -2.08 -19.83 28.55
C ILE A 260 -1.40 -18.54 28.97
N VAL A 261 -1.68 -17.49 28.25
CA VAL A 261 -1.13 -16.14 28.47
C VAL A 261 -2.15 -15.26 29.16
N LEU A 262 -1.72 -14.55 30.19
CA LEU A 262 -2.51 -13.51 30.88
C LEU A 262 -2.10 -12.13 30.33
N VAL A 263 -3.10 -11.31 29.97
CA VAL A 263 -2.89 -9.93 29.55
C VAL A 263 -3.68 -9.00 30.45
N LYS A 264 -2.97 -8.06 31.07
CA LYS A 264 -3.53 -7.04 31.95
C LYS A 264 -3.85 -5.73 31.18
N PRO A 265 -4.66 -4.84 31.74
CA PRO A 265 -4.94 -3.55 31.08
C PRO A 265 -3.65 -2.76 30.82
N GLY A 266 -3.53 -2.19 29.61
CA GLY A 266 -2.35 -1.45 29.17
C GLY A 266 -1.21 -2.29 28.64
N GLU A 267 -1.26 -3.62 28.79
CA GLU A 267 -0.23 -4.51 28.26
C GLU A 267 -0.43 -4.79 26.77
N ARG A 268 0.68 -5.10 26.11
CA ARG A 268 0.69 -5.55 24.71
C ARG A 268 0.55 -7.05 24.64
N ILE A 269 -0.23 -7.52 23.68
CA ILE A 269 -0.37 -8.95 23.39
C ILE A 269 0.92 -9.43 22.72
N ALA A 270 1.51 -10.49 23.24
CA ALA A 270 2.83 -10.95 22.84
C ALA A 270 2.82 -11.83 21.59
N VAL A 271 1.81 -12.68 21.44
CA VAL A 271 1.68 -13.70 20.38
C VAL A 271 0.23 -13.81 19.93
N ASP A 272 -0.02 -14.47 18.79
CA ASP A 272 -1.39 -14.66 18.30
C ASP A 272 -2.05 -15.84 19.03
N GLY A 273 -3.35 -15.75 19.30
CA GLY A 273 -4.08 -16.81 19.97
C GLY A 273 -5.58 -16.61 20.06
N ILE A 274 -6.22 -17.44 20.87
CA ILE A 274 -7.68 -17.44 21.08
C ILE A 274 -7.98 -17.21 22.57
N VAL A 275 -8.87 -16.28 22.86
CA VAL A 275 -9.33 -15.96 24.23
C VAL A 275 -10.05 -17.18 24.84
N THR A 276 -9.57 -17.62 26.01
CA THR A 276 -10.16 -18.74 26.76
C THR A 276 -11.08 -18.24 27.88
N GLU A 277 -10.67 -17.17 28.58
CA GLU A 277 -11.40 -16.61 29.71
C GLU A 277 -11.28 -15.08 29.75
N GLY A 278 -12.33 -14.43 30.26
CA GLY A 278 -12.37 -12.98 30.42
C GLY A 278 -12.90 -12.27 29.17
N SER A 279 -12.93 -10.95 29.24
CA SER A 279 -13.32 -10.08 28.13
C SER A 279 -12.63 -8.73 28.25
N SER A 280 -12.36 -8.11 27.11
CA SER A 280 -11.72 -6.81 27.06
C SER A 280 -11.99 -6.08 25.74
N TYR A 281 -11.55 -4.81 25.69
CA TYR A 281 -11.43 -4.04 24.46
C TYR A 281 -9.95 -3.95 24.09
N VAL A 282 -9.61 -4.36 22.88
CA VAL A 282 -8.23 -4.39 22.37
C VAL A 282 -8.10 -3.38 21.23
N ASP A 283 -7.09 -2.54 21.33
CA ASP A 283 -6.72 -1.60 20.26
C ASP A 283 -5.87 -2.34 19.20
N GLU A 284 -6.48 -2.57 18.05
CA GLU A 284 -5.87 -3.22 16.90
C GLU A 284 -5.47 -2.21 15.81
N SER A 285 -5.53 -0.90 16.10
CA SER A 285 -5.27 0.17 15.12
C SER A 285 -3.91 0.11 14.45
N MET A 286 -2.91 -0.45 15.16
CA MET A 286 -1.56 -0.61 14.61
C MET A 286 -1.47 -1.69 13.52
N LEU A 287 -2.44 -2.61 13.47
CA LEU A 287 -2.55 -3.65 12.44
C LEU A 287 -3.58 -3.27 11.39
N SER A 288 -4.81 -2.99 11.82
CA SER A 288 -5.94 -2.72 10.93
C SER A 288 -5.99 -1.28 10.38
N GLY A 289 -5.36 -0.33 11.08
CA GLY A 289 -5.47 1.09 10.80
C GLY A 289 -6.80 1.72 11.26
N GLU A 290 -7.66 0.95 11.96
CA GLU A 290 -8.95 1.41 12.46
C GLU A 290 -8.81 1.90 13.91
N PRO A 291 -9.25 3.14 14.25
CA PRO A 291 -9.01 3.72 15.56
C PRO A 291 -9.93 3.17 16.67
N VAL A 292 -10.94 2.36 16.31
CA VAL A 292 -11.93 1.85 17.26
C VAL A 292 -11.45 0.54 17.88
N ALA A 293 -11.42 0.48 19.21
CA ALA A 293 -11.04 -0.73 19.93
C ALA A 293 -12.08 -1.85 19.73
N VAL A 294 -11.60 -3.06 19.49
CA VAL A 294 -12.41 -4.24 19.19
C VAL A 294 -12.71 -5.00 20.48
N SER A 295 -13.99 -5.35 20.70
CA SER A 295 -14.38 -6.18 21.83
C SER A 295 -13.90 -7.62 21.65
N LYS A 296 -13.19 -8.16 22.64
CA LYS A 296 -12.72 -9.55 22.69
C LYS A 296 -13.38 -10.28 23.86
N HIS A 297 -13.93 -11.43 23.54
CA HIS A 297 -14.60 -12.32 24.49
C HIS A 297 -14.16 -13.76 24.19
N LYS A 298 -14.62 -14.71 24.95
CA LYS A 298 -14.26 -16.12 24.75
C LYS A 298 -14.37 -16.53 23.29
N ASP A 299 -13.42 -17.29 22.81
CA ASP A 299 -13.23 -17.77 21.43
C ASP A 299 -12.89 -16.68 20.40
N ALA A 300 -12.68 -15.42 20.82
CA ALA A 300 -12.20 -14.35 19.96
C ALA A 300 -10.70 -14.47 19.69
N LYS A 301 -10.27 -14.22 18.45
CA LYS A 301 -8.86 -14.14 18.08
C LYS A 301 -8.22 -12.86 18.58
N VAL A 302 -6.97 -12.97 19.04
CA VAL A 302 -6.11 -11.85 19.45
C VAL A 302 -4.78 -11.94 18.71
N PHE A 303 -4.16 -10.77 18.45
CA PHE A 303 -2.98 -10.66 17.61
C PHE A 303 -1.83 -9.98 18.33
N ALA A 304 -0.61 -10.46 18.04
CA ALA A 304 0.63 -9.89 18.57
C ALA A 304 0.77 -8.40 18.25
N GLY A 305 1.27 -7.61 19.18
CA GLY A 305 1.52 -6.18 19.01
C GLY A 305 0.34 -5.26 19.33
N THR A 306 -0.88 -5.80 19.47
CA THR A 306 -2.08 -5.05 19.85
C THR A 306 -2.09 -4.74 21.34
N ILE A 307 -2.86 -3.72 21.76
CA ILE A 307 -2.85 -3.20 23.14
C ILE A 307 -4.17 -3.49 23.82
N ASN A 308 -4.13 -4.17 24.96
CA ASN A 308 -5.28 -4.38 25.82
C ASN A 308 -5.63 -3.07 26.53
N GLN A 309 -6.86 -2.57 26.36
CA GLN A 309 -7.29 -1.29 26.96
C GLN A 309 -7.97 -1.45 28.31
N LYS A 310 -8.97 -2.36 28.43
CA LYS A 310 -9.80 -2.50 29.61
C LYS A 310 -10.05 -3.98 29.92
N GLY A 311 -10.04 -4.31 31.19
CA GLY A 311 -10.23 -5.69 31.63
C GLY A 311 -8.97 -6.54 31.47
N SER A 312 -8.98 -7.71 32.11
CA SER A 312 -7.93 -8.72 31.95
C SER A 312 -8.55 -9.95 31.30
N PHE A 313 -7.80 -10.61 30.47
CA PHE A 313 -8.25 -11.85 29.83
C PHE A 313 -7.09 -12.84 29.71
N ARG A 314 -7.44 -14.12 29.56
CA ARG A 314 -6.51 -15.19 29.28
C ARG A 314 -6.74 -15.69 27.87
N PHE A 315 -5.65 -16.00 27.18
CA PHE A 315 -5.75 -16.59 25.84
C PHE A 315 -4.75 -17.73 25.68
N ARG A 316 -5.09 -18.68 24.82
CA ARG A 316 -4.19 -19.77 24.43
C ARG A 316 -3.34 -19.32 23.24
N ALA A 317 -2.01 -19.40 23.38
CA ALA A 317 -1.09 -19.11 22.29
C ALA A 317 -1.24 -20.14 21.17
N GLU A 318 -1.38 -19.68 19.91
CA GLU A 318 -1.50 -20.55 18.73
C GLU A 318 -0.32 -20.35 17.77
N LYS A 319 -0.04 -19.08 17.40
CA LYS A 319 1.07 -18.73 16.51
C LYS A 319 2.09 -17.91 17.29
N ILE A 320 3.36 -18.31 17.20
CA ILE A 320 4.47 -17.70 17.94
C ILE A 320 5.60 -17.30 16.99
N GLY A 321 6.49 -16.42 17.43
CA GLY A 321 7.69 -16.02 16.68
C GLY A 321 7.37 -15.49 15.28
N THR A 322 7.97 -16.13 14.26
CA THR A 322 7.82 -15.76 12.84
C THR A 322 6.44 -16.04 12.28
N ASP A 323 5.63 -16.88 12.92
CA ASP A 323 4.31 -17.29 12.41
C ASP A 323 3.21 -16.32 12.80
N THR A 324 3.49 -15.37 13.71
CA THR A 324 2.52 -14.33 14.10
C THR A 324 2.18 -13.41 12.92
N LEU A 325 0.95 -12.88 12.93
CA LEU A 325 0.51 -11.91 11.92
C LEU A 325 1.43 -10.69 11.86
N LEU A 326 1.85 -10.17 13.02
CA LEU A 326 2.77 -9.04 13.09
C LEU A 326 4.12 -9.36 12.44
N ALA A 327 4.70 -10.56 12.68
CA ALA A 327 5.96 -10.97 12.06
C ALA A 327 5.80 -11.10 10.53
N LYS A 328 4.71 -11.69 10.04
CA LYS A 328 4.40 -11.77 8.60
C LYS A 328 4.28 -10.38 7.96
N ILE A 329 3.61 -9.43 8.63
CA ILE A 329 3.51 -8.03 8.17
C ILE A 329 4.91 -7.39 8.07
N ILE A 330 5.74 -7.56 9.10
CA ILE A 330 7.11 -7.03 9.12
C ILE A 330 7.92 -7.60 7.94
N HIS A 331 7.88 -8.92 7.72
CA HIS A 331 8.56 -9.57 6.60
C HIS A 331 8.06 -9.06 5.25
N MET A 332 6.75 -8.97 5.05
CA MET A 332 6.17 -8.47 3.81
C MET A 332 6.60 -7.03 3.51
N VAL A 333 6.65 -6.17 4.52
CA VAL A 333 7.11 -4.77 4.37
C VAL A 333 8.61 -4.73 4.07
N GLN A 334 9.43 -5.60 4.67
CA GLN A 334 10.86 -5.71 4.40
C GLN A 334 11.12 -6.16 2.96
N ASP A 335 10.45 -7.21 2.51
CA ASP A 335 10.56 -7.74 1.14
C ASP A 335 10.14 -6.69 0.12
N ALA A 336 9.02 -6.01 0.38
CA ALA A 336 8.56 -4.93 -0.47
C ALA A 336 9.56 -3.78 -0.59
N GLN A 337 10.18 -3.39 0.53
CA GLN A 337 11.23 -2.36 0.54
C GLN A 337 12.53 -2.84 -0.12
N GLY A 338 12.81 -4.14 -0.09
CA GLY A 338 13.93 -4.76 -0.79
C GLY A 338 13.73 -4.87 -2.30
N SER A 339 12.50 -4.86 -2.78
CA SER A 339 12.18 -5.02 -4.20
C SER A 339 12.55 -3.82 -5.06
N LYS A 340 12.77 -4.03 -6.36
CA LYS A 340 13.08 -2.96 -7.34
C LYS A 340 11.89 -2.74 -8.27
N ALA A 341 11.47 -1.49 -8.38
CA ALA A 341 10.50 -1.08 -9.39
C ALA A 341 11.10 -1.13 -10.82
N PRO A 342 10.29 -1.40 -11.86
CA PRO A 342 10.74 -1.35 -13.25
C PRO A 342 11.42 -0.04 -13.64
N VAL A 343 10.91 1.09 -13.16
CA VAL A 343 11.53 2.40 -13.40
C VAL A 343 12.93 2.50 -12.78
N GLN A 344 13.19 1.85 -11.66
CA GLN A 344 14.51 1.82 -11.02
C GLN A 344 15.52 1.05 -11.87
N GLN A 345 15.12 -0.10 -12.43
CA GLN A 345 15.99 -0.88 -13.33
C GLN A 345 16.40 -0.06 -14.57
N LEU A 346 15.46 0.73 -15.13
CA LEU A 346 15.76 1.64 -16.24
C LEU A 346 16.77 2.72 -15.83
N VAL A 347 16.58 3.31 -14.66
CA VAL A 347 17.48 4.34 -14.11
C VAL A 347 18.88 3.80 -13.86
N ASP A 348 19.01 2.58 -13.32
CA ASP A 348 20.30 1.92 -13.10
C ASP A 348 21.04 1.67 -14.42
N LYS A 349 20.32 1.27 -15.48
CA LYS A 349 20.88 1.09 -16.83
C LYS A 349 21.37 2.43 -17.42
N ILE A 350 20.59 3.48 -17.29
CA ILE A 350 20.95 4.83 -17.74
C ILE A 350 22.21 5.31 -16.99
N ALA A 351 22.27 5.12 -15.68
CA ALA A 351 23.43 5.53 -14.86
C ALA A 351 24.72 4.83 -15.28
N GLY A 352 24.64 3.57 -15.70
CA GLY A 352 25.81 2.83 -16.21
C GLY A 352 26.42 3.38 -17.50
N ILE A 353 25.59 3.99 -18.36
CA ILE A 353 26.04 4.62 -19.62
C ILE A 353 26.48 6.08 -19.37
N PHE A 354 25.82 6.74 -18.43
CA PHE A 354 25.99 8.16 -18.17
C PHE A 354 27.42 8.55 -17.76
N VAL A 355 28.04 7.81 -16.81
CA VAL A 355 29.36 8.14 -16.29
C VAL A 355 30.46 8.12 -17.38
N PRO A 356 30.60 7.07 -18.20
CA PRO A 356 31.54 7.08 -19.34
C PRO A 356 31.28 8.23 -20.33
N THR A 357 30.01 8.51 -20.62
CA THR A 357 29.63 9.59 -21.55
C THR A 357 30.08 10.95 -21.04
N ILE A 358 29.89 11.21 -19.73
CA ILE A 358 30.32 12.46 -19.11
C ILE A 358 31.83 12.64 -19.13
N ILE A 359 32.59 11.57 -18.86
CA ILE A 359 34.06 11.63 -18.97
C ILE A 359 34.45 12.01 -20.40
N GLY A 360 33.78 11.43 -21.40
CA GLY A 360 33.98 11.81 -22.81
C GLY A 360 33.69 13.29 -23.08
N ILE A 361 32.56 13.79 -22.57
CA ILE A 361 32.19 15.22 -22.71
C ILE A 361 33.22 16.13 -22.01
N ALA A 362 33.68 15.76 -20.81
CA ALA A 362 34.69 16.53 -20.08
C ALA A 362 36.02 16.62 -20.85
N VAL A 363 36.47 15.49 -21.45
CA VAL A 363 37.67 15.45 -22.30
C VAL A 363 37.48 16.32 -23.54
N LEU A 364 36.31 16.21 -24.19
CA LEU A 364 36.01 17.06 -25.37
C LEU A 364 35.97 18.54 -25.03
N ALA A 365 35.40 18.91 -23.88
CA ALA A 365 35.41 20.28 -23.39
C ALA A 365 36.83 20.75 -23.14
N PHE A 366 37.69 19.94 -22.50
CA PHE A 366 39.10 20.27 -22.31
C PHE A 366 39.83 20.51 -23.64
N ILE A 367 39.67 19.64 -24.61
CA ILE A 367 40.29 19.76 -25.93
C ILE A 367 39.77 21.02 -26.65
N ALA A 368 38.47 21.30 -26.59
CA ALA A 368 37.89 22.49 -27.21
C ALA A 368 38.48 23.78 -26.62
N TRP A 369 38.65 23.87 -25.31
CA TRP A 369 39.28 25.00 -24.67
C TRP A 369 40.77 25.15 -25.08
N MET A 370 41.51 24.05 -25.16
CA MET A 370 42.89 24.05 -25.63
C MET A 370 43.04 24.62 -27.06
N LEU A 371 42.05 24.37 -27.93
CA LEU A 371 42.06 24.83 -29.32
C LEU A 371 41.54 26.23 -29.54
N LEU A 372 40.58 26.70 -28.68
CA LEU A 372 39.84 27.94 -28.91
C LEU A 372 40.38 29.12 -28.11
N ASP A 373 41.02 28.93 -26.94
CA ASP A 373 41.32 29.98 -25.98
C ASP A 373 42.88 30.30 -25.91
N GLY A 374 43.64 29.87 -26.85
CA GLY A 374 45.05 30.23 -26.94
C GLY A 374 45.88 30.04 -25.66
N THR A 375 46.42 31.13 -25.08
CA THR A 375 47.28 31.08 -23.89
C THR A 375 46.55 30.63 -22.60
N GLY A 376 45.27 30.92 -22.46
CA GLY A 376 44.45 30.54 -21.30
C GLY A 376 43.83 29.14 -21.41
N GLY A 377 43.86 28.51 -22.61
CA GLY A 377 43.12 27.32 -22.95
C GLY A 377 43.35 26.12 -22.06
N PHE A 378 44.58 25.94 -21.56
CA PHE A 378 44.90 24.85 -20.64
C PHE A 378 44.21 25.03 -19.27
N THR A 379 44.26 26.23 -18.70
CA THR A 379 43.68 26.53 -17.39
C THR A 379 42.15 26.49 -17.45
N HIS A 380 41.55 27.17 -18.43
CA HIS A 380 40.07 27.14 -18.61
C HIS A 380 39.58 25.74 -18.98
N GLY A 381 40.32 25.01 -19.82
CA GLY A 381 39.99 23.61 -20.17
C GLY A 381 40.04 22.69 -18.97
N LEU A 382 41.05 22.80 -18.12
CA LEU A 382 41.17 22.01 -16.91
C LEU A 382 40.05 22.32 -15.90
N LEU A 383 39.69 23.58 -15.73
CA LEU A 383 38.58 24.00 -14.90
C LEU A 383 37.26 23.48 -15.45
N ALA A 384 37.04 23.59 -16.75
CA ALA A 384 35.83 23.04 -17.40
C ALA A 384 35.77 21.52 -17.23
N PHE A 385 36.87 20.79 -17.46
CA PHE A 385 36.98 19.36 -17.24
C PHE A 385 36.58 18.97 -15.82
N VAL A 386 37.22 19.58 -14.81
CA VAL A 386 36.96 19.33 -13.38
C VAL A 386 35.50 19.64 -13.05
N THR A 387 34.98 20.77 -13.50
CA THR A 387 33.62 21.25 -13.19
C THR A 387 32.57 20.36 -13.85
N VAL A 388 32.76 19.95 -15.11
CA VAL A 388 31.87 19.02 -15.81
C VAL A 388 31.80 17.67 -15.08
N VAL A 389 32.97 17.13 -14.70
CA VAL A 389 33.04 15.86 -13.98
C VAL A 389 32.32 15.92 -12.62
N ILE A 390 32.41 17.04 -11.92
CA ILE A 390 31.74 17.24 -10.62
C ILE A 390 30.24 17.37 -10.78
N ILE A 391 29.80 18.33 -11.64
CA ILE A 391 28.36 18.64 -11.74
C ILE A 391 27.54 17.49 -12.35
N ALA A 392 28.20 16.63 -13.09
CA ALA A 392 27.58 15.47 -13.68
C ALA A 392 27.42 14.28 -12.74
N CYS A 393 27.82 14.38 -11.47
CA CYS A 393 27.63 13.31 -10.51
C CYS A 393 26.13 13.00 -10.35
N PRO A 394 25.64 11.79 -10.70
CA PRO A 394 24.23 11.45 -10.54
C PRO A 394 23.91 11.02 -9.10
N CYS A 395 24.37 11.79 -8.09
CA CYS A 395 24.30 11.42 -6.68
C CYS A 395 22.86 11.16 -6.21
N ALA A 396 21.93 12.03 -6.60
CA ALA A 396 20.52 11.94 -6.23
C ALA A 396 19.76 10.83 -6.98
N LEU A 397 20.24 10.40 -8.14
CA LEU A 397 19.55 9.46 -9.04
C LEU A 397 19.33 8.09 -8.39
N GLY A 398 20.35 7.58 -7.68
CA GLY A 398 20.29 6.30 -6.99
C GLY A 398 19.28 6.25 -5.83
N LEU A 399 18.86 7.43 -5.32
CA LEU A 399 17.89 7.55 -4.22
C LEU A 399 16.49 7.94 -4.71
N ALA A 400 16.36 8.50 -5.89
CA ALA A 400 15.12 9.11 -6.38
C ALA A 400 13.93 8.17 -6.33
N THR A 401 14.11 6.91 -6.70
CA THR A 401 13.06 5.87 -6.70
C THR A 401 12.96 5.17 -5.35
N PRO A 402 14.03 4.59 -4.77
CA PRO A 402 13.91 3.77 -3.57
C PRO A 402 13.39 4.54 -2.36
N THR A 403 13.81 5.80 -2.13
CA THR A 403 13.32 6.56 -0.97
C THR A 403 11.83 6.86 -1.04
N ALA A 404 11.30 7.15 -2.23
CA ALA A 404 9.86 7.36 -2.40
C ALA A 404 9.07 6.06 -2.19
N ILE A 405 9.58 4.93 -2.70
CA ILE A 405 8.98 3.61 -2.50
C ILE A 405 8.96 3.24 -1.02
N MET A 406 10.08 3.37 -0.32
CA MET A 406 10.17 3.05 1.12
C MET A 406 9.19 3.88 1.95
N VAL A 407 9.07 5.19 1.66
CA VAL A 407 8.10 6.06 2.33
C VAL A 407 6.67 5.66 1.97
N GLY A 408 6.38 5.34 0.71
CA GLY A 408 5.07 4.93 0.23
C GLY A 408 4.61 3.62 0.87
N ILE A 409 5.45 2.57 0.83
CA ILE A 409 5.18 1.27 1.45
C ILE A 409 4.99 1.42 2.96
N GLY A 410 5.89 2.16 3.63
CA GLY A 410 5.79 2.41 5.07
C GLY A 410 4.51 3.13 5.46
N LYS A 411 4.07 4.11 4.67
CA LYS A 411 2.80 4.83 4.88
C LYS A 411 1.59 3.94 4.63
N GLY A 412 1.66 3.02 3.66
CA GLY A 412 0.65 2.01 3.42
C GLY A 412 0.52 1.07 4.62
N ALA A 413 1.63 0.53 5.10
CA ALA A 413 1.67 -0.37 6.25
C ALA A 413 1.11 0.28 7.53
N GLU A 414 1.43 1.56 7.81
CA GLU A 414 0.86 2.33 8.93
C GLU A 414 -0.68 2.46 8.85
N ARG A 415 -1.29 2.16 7.69
CA ARG A 415 -2.74 2.24 7.44
C ARG A 415 -3.41 0.89 7.18
N GLY A 416 -2.69 -0.20 7.44
CA GLY A 416 -3.18 -1.55 7.19
C GLY A 416 -3.23 -1.93 5.71
N ILE A 417 -2.52 -1.20 4.84
CA ILE A 417 -2.37 -1.49 3.41
C ILE A 417 -0.97 -2.07 3.19
N LEU A 418 -0.87 -3.38 3.03
CA LEU A 418 0.37 -4.08 2.77
C LEU A 418 0.60 -4.21 1.27
N ILE A 419 1.79 -3.87 0.83
CA ILE A 419 2.19 -3.89 -0.58
C ILE A 419 3.32 -4.90 -0.72
N LYS A 420 3.18 -5.87 -1.60
CA LYS A 420 4.11 -7.00 -1.73
C LYS A 420 5.45 -6.60 -2.37
N ASP A 421 5.40 -5.68 -3.33
CA ASP A 421 6.59 -5.22 -4.05
C ASP A 421 6.41 -3.83 -4.67
N ALA A 422 7.51 -3.26 -5.12
CA ALA A 422 7.56 -1.93 -5.74
C ALA A 422 6.87 -1.90 -7.12
N GLU A 423 6.81 -3.02 -7.83
CA GLU A 423 6.13 -3.15 -9.11
C GLU A 423 4.61 -2.98 -8.93
N SER A 424 4.06 -3.55 -7.85
CA SER A 424 2.65 -3.42 -7.49
C SER A 424 2.21 -1.97 -7.33
N LEU A 425 3.07 -1.08 -6.81
CA LEU A 425 2.81 0.36 -6.76
C LEU A 425 2.72 0.99 -8.14
N GLU A 426 3.60 0.59 -9.08
CA GLU A 426 3.55 1.11 -10.45
C GLU A 426 2.31 0.62 -11.21
N ILE A 427 1.92 -0.63 -11.01
CA ILE A 427 0.73 -1.23 -11.62
C ILE A 427 -0.53 -0.56 -11.05
N ALA A 428 -0.64 -0.43 -9.73
CA ALA A 428 -1.79 0.17 -9.07
C ALA A 428 -2.10 1.59 -9.55
N LYS A 429 -1.08 2.38 -9.92
CA LYS A 429 -1.29 3.69 -10.53
C LYS A 429 -2.02 3.61 -11.88
N LYS A 430 -1.84 2.51 -12.63
CA LYS A 430 -2.36 2.34 -14.00
C LYS A 430 -3.76 1.73 -14.03
N ILE A 431 -4.27 1.29 -12.88
CA ILE A 431 -5.58 0.66 -12.77
C ILE A 431 -6.66 1.64 -13.18
N ASP A 432 -7.51 1.20 -14.10
CA ASP A 432 -8.69 1.90 -14.61
C ASP A 432 -9.99 1.12 -14.34
N THR A 433 -9.89 -0.16 -13.99
CA THR A 433 -11.02 -1.05 -13.73
C THR A 433 -10.79 -1.85 -12.45
N VAL A 434 -11.77 -1.85 -11.56
CA VAL A 434 -11.78 -2.65 -10.32
C VAL A 434 -12.91 -3.66 -10.38
N VAL A 435 -12.56 -4.93 -10.20
CA VAL A 435 -13.52 -6.04 -10.11
C VAL A 435 -13.61 -6.46 -8.65
N LEU A 436 -14.80 -6.38 -8.08
CA LEU A 436 -15.09 -6.73 -6.70
C LEU A 436 -15.81 -8.08 -6.64
N ASP A 437 -15.35 -8.99 -5.81
CA ASP A 437 -16.21 -10.11 -5.40
C ASP A 437 -17.34 -9.58 -4.51
N LYS A 438 -18.51 -10.23 -4.55
CA LYS A 438 -19.62 -9.83 -3.70
C LYS A 438 -19.40 -10.23 -2.24
N THR A 439 -19.23 -11.55 -2.01
CA THR A 439 -19.34 -12.16 -0.67
C THR A 439 -18.11 -11.88 0.17
N GLY A 440 -18.29 -11.34 1.39
CA GLY A 440 -17.17 -10.97 2.28
C GLY A 440 -16.40 -9.73 1.83
N THR A 441 -16.55 -9.29 0.57
CA THR A 441 -15.92 -8.08 0.02
C THR A 441 -16.92 -6.91 0.00
N VAL A 442 -17.90 -6.90 -0.88
CA VAL A 442 -18.95 -5.85 -0.92
C VAL A 442 -19.91 -6.00 0.24
N THR A 443 -20.18 -7.24 0.66
CA THR A 443 -21.05 -7.60 1.77
C THR A 443 -20.25 -8.06 2.98
N GLU A 444 -20.90 -8.17 4.13
CA GLU A 444 -20.27 -8.63 5.38
C GLU A 444 -19.82 -10.09 5.33
N GLY A 445 -20.35 -10.89 4.40
CA GLY A 445 -20.10 -12.32 4.31
C GLY A 445 -20.73 -13.12 5.46
N LYS A 446 -21.61 -12.46 6.23
CA LYS A 446 -22.33 -13.05 7.36
C LYS A 446 -23.83 -12.94 7.09
N PRO A 447 -24.45 -13.97 6.54
CA PRO A 447 -25.89 -13.99 6.32
C PRO A 447 -26.63 -13.76 7.63
N VAL A 448 -27.71 -12.98 7.58
CA VAL A 448 -28.58 -12.72 8.73
C VAL A 448 -30.03 -12.92 8.32
N VAL A 449 -30.86 -13.45 9.23
CA VAL A 449 -32.30 -13.53 9.02
C VAL A 449 -32.86 -12.12 9.11
N SER A 450 -33.37 -11.61 8.01
CA SER A 450 -34.03 -10.29 7.93
C SER A 450 -35.49 -10.37 8.36
N LYS A 451 -36.15 -11.46 8.07
CA LYS A 451 -37.55 -11.69 8.36
C LYS A 451 -37.85 -13.19 8.55
N LEU A 452 -38.52 -13.54 9.64
CA LEU A 452 -39.04 -14.86 9.93
C LEU A 452 -40.57 -14.78 9.97
N ILE A 453 -41.26 -15.55 9.13
CA ILE A 453 -42.72 -15.54 8.99
C ILE A 453 -43.23 -16.91 9.28
N TRP A 454 -44.01 -17.03 10.32
CA TRP A 454 -44.68 -18.27 10.74
C TRP A 454 -46.03 -18.43 10.05
N ASN A 455 -46.36 -19.67 9.69
CA ASN A 455 -47.66 -20.02 9.14
C ASN A 455 -48.71 -20.15 10.26
N THR A 456 -49.46 -19.10 10.51
CA THR A 456 -50.49 -19.06 11.54
C THR A 456 -51.68 -20.00 11.30
N GLN A 457 -51.86 -20.43 10.05
CA GLN A 457 -52.94 -21.36 9.68
C GLN A 457 -52.60 -22.84 9.98
N ALA A 458 -51.28 -23.18 10.00
CA ALA A 458 -50.83 -24.53 10.39
C ALA A 458 -50.69 -24.67 11.91
N MET A 459 -50.77 -23.58 12.68
CA MET A 459 -50.78 -23.64 14.13
C MET A 459 -52.18 -23.97 14.64
N THR A 460 -52.34 -25.06 15.39
CA THR A 460 -53.61 -25.53 15.94
C THR A 460 -54.27 -24.45 16.81
N PRO A 461 -55.62 -24.18 16.64
CA PRO A 461 -56.31 -23.19 17.44
C PRO A 461 -56.33 -23.60 18.93
N GLY A 462 -55.72 -22.77 19.81
CA GLY A 462 -55.71 -23.01 21.25
C GLY A 462 -54.33 -23.11 21.95
N THR A 463 -53.24 -23.20 21.17
CA THR A 463 -51.89 -23.36 21.74
C THR A 463 -50.98 -22.17 21.46
N GLY A 464 -51.47 -21.02 21.04
CA GLY A 464 -50.85 -19.73 20.73
C GLY A 464 -49.33 -19.61 20.95
N ALA A 465 -48.90 -18.98 21.97
CA ALA A 465 -47.48 -18.64 22.23
C ALA A 465 -46.60 -19.86 22.56
N THR A 466 -47.14 -20.91 23.17
CA THR A 466 -46.40 -22.13 23.54
C THR A 466 -46.04 -23.03 22.33
N ALA A 467 -46.90 -23.08 21.31
CA ALA A 467 -46.62 -23.86 20.10
C ALA A 467 -45.56 -23.18 19.22
N GLY A 468 -45.55 -21.82 19.16
CA GLY A 468 -44.54 -21.07 18.45
C GLY A 468 -43.16 -21.27 19.02
N ASN A 469 -43.01 -21.29 20.33
CA ASN A 469 -41.71 -21.53 20.99
C ASN A 469 -41.20 -22.94 20.73
N ALA A 470 -42.10 -23.98 20.76
CA ALA A 470 -41.69 -25.35 20.48
C ALA A 470 -41.21 -25.55 19.01
N LEU A 471 -41.83 -24.88 18.04
CA LEU A 471 -41.40 -24.92 16.64
C LEU A 471 -40.12 -24.16 16.40
N SER A 472 -39.88 -23.02 17.12
CA SER A 472 -38.63 -22.30 17.11
C SER A 472 -37.48 -23.16 17.63
N ASP A 473 -37.72 -23.91 18.73
CA ASP A 473 -36.72 -24.79 19.36
C ASP A 473 -36.36 -25.96 18.39
N ILE A 474 -37.34 -26.48 17.66
CA ILE A 474 -37.08 -27.54 16.65
C ILE A 474 -36.30 -26.95 15.46
N PHE A 475 -36.68 -25.79 14.95
CA PHE A 475 -36.00 -25.15 13.80
C PHE A 475 -34.58 -24.79 14.17
N TYR A 476 -34.35 -24.19 15.35
CA TYR A 476 -33.06 -23.94 15.91
C TYR A 476 -32.19 -25.21 15.99
N SER A 477 -32.76 -26.30 16.56
CA SER A 477 -31.99 -27.52 16.81
C SER A 477 -31.67 -28.28 15.53
N LEU A 478 -32.55 -28.21 14.53
CA LEU A 478 -32.33 -28.80 13.22
C LEU A 478 -31.19 -28.08 12.47
N GLU A 479 -31.25 -26.77 12.43
CA GLU A 479 -30.21 -25.95 11.74
C GLU A 479 -28.86 -25.91 12.49
N LYS A 480 -28.85 -26.09 13.81
CA LYS A 480 -27.63 -26.20 14.61
C LYS A 480 -26.76 -27.39 14.25
N LEU A 481 -27.32 -28.43 13.65
CA LEU A 481 -26.59 -29.61 13.18
C LEU A 481 -26.03 -29.42 11.75
N SER A 482 -26.31 -28.30 11.10
CA SER A 482 -25.86 -27.96 9.76
C SER A 482 -24.66 -27.02 9.82
N GLU A 483 -23.64 -27.29 8.99
CA GLU A 483 -22.46 -26.43 8.86
C GLU A 483 -22.66 -25.31 7.79
N HIS A 484 -23.87 -25.21 7.23
CA HIS A 484 -24.14 -24.25 6.16
C HIS A 484 -24.26 -22.82 6.72
N PRO A 485 -23.66 -21.76 6.07
CA PRO A 485 -23.76 -20.38 6.56
C PRO A 485 -25.20 -19.85 6.72
N LEU A 486 -26.15 -20.32 5.91
CA LEU A 486 -27.56 -19.95 6.06
C LEU A 486 -28.18 -20.57 7.31
N ALA A 487 -27.75 -21.75 7.69
CA ALA A 487 -28.18 -22.40 8.93
C ALA A 487 -27.67 -21.65 10.16
N GLU A 488 -26.40 -21.20 10.12
CA GLU A 488 -25.83 -20.36 11.17
C GLU A 488 -26.64 -19.06 11.35
N ALA A 489 -27.11 -18.44 10.24
CA ALA A 489 -27.97 -17.25 10.31
C ALA A 489 -29.26 -17.52 11.07
N VAL A 490 -29.91 -18.68 10.84
CA VAL A 490 -31.15 -19.10 11.57
C VAL A 490 -30.83 -19.36 13.03
N VAL A 491 -29.76 -20.07 13.33
CA VAL A 491 -29.30 -20.37 14.71
C VAL A 491 -29.03 -19.06 15.48
N ASN A 492 -28.34 -18.10 14.86
CA ASN A 492 -28.05 -16.81 15.47
C ASN A 492 -29.34 -15.99 15.71
N HIS A 493 -30.33 -16.10 14.84
CA HIS A 493 -31.62 -15.41 14.99
C HIS A 493 -32.46 -16.02 16.11
N LEU A 494 -32.42 -17.34 16.23
CA LEU A 494 -33.20 -18.13 17.22
C LEU A 494 -32.39 -18.51 18.47
N LYS A 495 -31.34 -17.77 18.81
CA LYS A 495 -30.41 -18.08 19.92
C LYS A 495 -31.04 -18.18 21.31
N GLU A 496 -32.23 -17.65 21.49
CA GLU A 496 -33.01 -17.76 22.75
C GLU A 496 -33.82 -19.07 22.84
N SER A 497 -33.84 -19.85 21.75
CA SER A 497 -34.57 -21.12 21.71
C SER A 497 -33.84 -22.23 22.50
N ALA A 498 -34.62 -23.14 23.09
CA ALA A 498 -34.08 -24.25 23.84
C ALA A 498 -33.69 -25.42 22.91
N PRO A 499 -32.49 -26.01 23.05
CA PRO A 499 -32.09 -27.13 22.21
C PRO A 499 -32.93 -28.37 22.45
N ILE A 500 -33.43 -29.00 21.37
CA ILE A 500 -34.17 -30.24 21.38
C ILE A 500 -33.32 -31.32 20.69
N ASP A 501 -33.47 -32.58 21.14
CA ASP A 501 -32.79 -33.72 20.53
C ASP A 501 -33.40 -34.05 19.15
N ILE A 502 -32.55 -34.05 18.10
CA ILE A 502 -32.90 -34.34 16.72
C ILE A 502 -32.37 -35.71 16.35
N GLN A 503 -33.26 -36.63 15.99
CA GLN A 503 -32.92 -37.97 15.55
C GLN A 503 -32.93 -38.03 14.03
N TYR A 504 -32.16 -38.98 13.46
CA TYR A 504 -32.09 -39.24 12.01
C TYR A 504 -31.81 -37.98 11.20
N PHE A 505 -30.87 -37.14 11.66
CA PHE A 505 -30.43 -35.97 10.90
C PHE A 505 -29.78 -36.37 9.59
N GLU A 506 -30.20 -35.75 8.52
CA GLU A 506 -29.71 -35.96 7.16
C GLU A 506 -29.49 -34.60 6.48
N SER A 507 -28.28 -34.35 5.97
CA SER A 507 -27.98 -33.21 5.12
C SER A 507 -28.08 -33.57 3.66
N ILE A 508 -29.01 -32.93 2.93
CA ILE A 508 -29.31 -33.20 1.51
C ILE A 508 -28.60 -32.13 0.67
N THR A 509 -27.53 -32.54 0.00
CA THR A 509 -26.65 -31.63 -0.75
C THR A 509 -27.44 -30.75 -1.74
N GLY A 510 -27.27 -29.43 -1.60
CA GLY A 510 -27.88 -28.42 -2.47
C GLY A 510 -29.39 -28.21 -2.26
N LYS A 511 -30.02 -28.85 -1.24
CA LYS A 511 -31.45 -28.70 -0.97
C LYS A 511 -31.77 -28.26 0.45
N GLY A 512 -31.10 -28.80 1.48
CA GLY A 512 -31.34 -28.44 2.87
C GLY A 512 -31.08 -29.60 3.81
N VAL A 513 -31.74 -29.60 4.96
CA VAL A 513 -31.60 -30.61 6.03
C VAL A 513 -32.95 -31.21 6.39
N LYS A 514 -32.90 -32.43 6.92
CA LYS A 514 -34.04 -33.20 7.40
C LYS A 514 -33.70 -33.87 8.71
N GLY A 515 -34.65 -33.94 9.63
CA GLY A 515 -34.45 -34.63 10.93
C GLY A 515 -35.74 -34.88 11.62
N ARG A 516 -35.72 -35.76 12.64
CA ARG A 516 -36.92 -36.18 13.39
C ARG A 516 -36.86 -35.64 14.81
N ALA A 517 -37.89 -34.89 15.19
CA ALA A 517 -38.10 -34.42 16.56
C ALA A 517 -39.48 -34.77 17.05
N GLN A 518 -39.59 -35.17 18.32
CA GLN A 518 -40.90 -35.49 18.96
C GLN A 518 -41.78 -36.43 18.14
N GLY A 519 -41.17 -37.38 17.39
CA GLY A 519 -41.89 -38.39 16.62
C GLY A 519 -42.32 -37.95 15.22
N ARG A 520 -42.09 -36.67 14.81
CA ARG A 520 -42.38 -36.11 13.48
C ARG A 520 -41.09 -35.77 12.73
N THR A 521 -41.17 -35.80 11.42
CA THR A 521 -40.07 -35.40 10.55
C THR A 521 -40.22 -33.92 10.20
N TYR A 522 -39.09 -33.19 10.30
CA TYR A 522 -39.02 -31.79 9.91
C TYR A 522 -37.97 -31.58 8.84
N LEU A 523 -38.20 -30.61 7.98
CA LEU A 523 -37.34 -30.25 6.88
C LEU A 523 -37.06 -28.76 6.92
N ALA A 524 -35.79 -28.37 6.67
CA ALA A 524 -35.43 -26.99 6.46
C ALA A 524 -34.57 -26.86 5.20
N GLY A 525 -34.96 -26.01 4.25
CA GLY A 525 -34.23 -25.90 3.00
C GLY A 525 -34.88 -25.07 1.93
N ASN A 526 -34.47 -25.29 0.69
CA ASN A 526 -35.00 -24.60 -0.47
C ASN A 526 -36.38 -25.19 -0.95
N ARG A 527 -37.02 -24.48 -1.88
CA ARG A 527 -38.31 -24.89 -2.47
C ARG A 527 -38.27 -26.30 -3.06
N LYS A 528 -37.17 -26.70 -3.72
CA LYS A 528 -37.04 -28.04 -4.33
C LYS A 528 -37.17 -29.17 -3.31
N LEU A 529 -36.66 -28.96 -2.08
CA LEU A 529 -36.77 -29.92 -0.99
C LEU A 529 -38.23 -30.19 -0.63
N LEU A 530 -39.07 -29.14 -0.60
CA LEU A 530 -40.50 -29.26 -0.31
C LEU A 530 -41.24 -29.95 -1.45
N GLU A 531 -40.98 -29.58 -2.70
CA GLU A 531 -41.61 -30.18 -3.89
C GLU A 531 -41.34 -31.69 -4.00
N GLU A 532 -40.11 -32.13 -3.71
CA GLU A 532 -39.74 -33.55 -3.72
C GLU A 532 -40.37 -34.36 -2.58
N ASN A 533 -40.65 -33.69 -1.46
CA ASN A 533 -41.38 -34.34 -0.35
C ASN A 533 -42.90 -34.10 -0.43
N HIS A 534 -43.42 -33.58 -1.57
CA HIS A 534 -44.83 -33.36 -1.85
C HIS A 534 -45.56 -32.45 -0.85
N ILE A 535 -44.85 -31.51 -0.23
CA ILE A 535 -45.39 -30.56 0.77
C ILE A 535 -46.04 -29.39 0.01
N ALA A 536 -47.33 -29.16 0.27
CA ALA A 536 -48.08 -28.08 -0.33
C ALA A 536 -47.69 -26.73 0.26
N ILE A 537 -47.38 -25.77 -0.61
CA ILE A 537 -47.02 -24.40 -0.19
C ILE A 537 -48.29 -23.53 -0.21
N PRO A 538 -48.67 -22.93 0.93
CA PRO A 538 -49.81 -22.01 0.99
C PRO A 538 -49.61 -20.78 0.11
N PRO A 539 -50.63 -20.30 -0.63
CA PRO A 539 -50.52 -19.13 -1.51
C PRO A 539 -49.98 -17.89 -0.80
N SER A 540 -50.37 -17.64 0.45
CA SER A 540 -49.91 -16.51 1.23
C SER A 540 -48.40 -16.53 1.51
N LEU A 541 -47.84 -17.70 1.82
CA LEU A 541 -46.40 -17.86 2.00
C LEU A 541 -45.64 -17.83 0.69
N GLN A 542 -46.27 -18.32 -0.40
CA GLN A 542 -45.70 -18.23 -1.77
C GLN A 542 -45.57 -16.78 -2.23
N GLU A 543 -46.54 -15.91 -1.98
CA GLU A 543 -46.51 -14.49 -2.28
C GLU A 543 -45.39 -13.79 -1.50
N GLU A 544 -45.31 -14.07 -0.16
CA GLU A 544 -44.25 -13.50 0.69
C GLU A 544 -42.86 -14.01 0.29
N ALA A 545 -42.72 -15.29 -0.03
CA ALA A 545 -41.45 -15.83 -0.53
C ALA A 545 -41.04 -15.17 -1.86
N THR A 546 -41.98 -14.90 -2.75
CA THR A 546 -41.73 -14.19 -4.01
C THR A 546 -41.30 -12.75 -3.75
N ARG A 547 -41.93 -12.07 -2.78
CA ARG A 547 -41.58 -10.73 -2.37
C ARG A 547 -40.15 -10.69 -1.76
N LEU A 548 -39.85 -11.60 -0.84
CA LEU A 548 -38.52 -11.69 -0.22
C LEU A 548 -37.42 -11.95 -1.29
N THR A 549 -37.73 -12.83 -2.26
CA THR A 549 -36.81 -13.10 -3.37
C THR A 549 -36.63 -11.89 -4.27
N SER A 550 -37.68 -11.11 -4.51
CA SER A 550 -37.58 -9.86 -5.30
C SER A 550 -36.75 -8.76 -4.56
N GLU A 551 -36.74 -8.83 -3.22
CA GLU A 551 -35.89 -7.99 -2.36
C GLU A 551 -34.45 -8.53 -2.16
N ALA A 552 -34.02 -9.47 -3.00
CA ALA A 552 -32.69 -10.11 -2.99
C ALA A 552 -32.41 -10.95 -1.73
N GLN A 553 -33.42 -11.52 -1.10
CA GLN A 553 -33.26 -12.38 0.05
C GLN A 553 -33.29 -13.86 -0.38
N THR A 554 -32.46 -14.68 0.23
CA THR A 554 -32.53 -16.13 0.11
C THR A 554 -33.61 -16.66 1.05
N VAL A 555 -34.55 -17.41 0.52
CA VAL A 555 -35.66 -17.93 1.32
C VAL A 555 -35.38 -19.38 1.74
N ILE A 556 -35.35 -19.63 3.04
CA ILE A 556 -35.34 -20.96 3.65
C ILE A 556 -36.80 -21.30 4.08
N TRP A 557 -37.24 -22.46 3.70
CA TRP A 557 -38.54 -23.02 4.08
C TRP A 557 -38.34 -23.99 5.21
N PHE A 558 -39.16 -23.86 6.26
CA PHE A 558 -39.25 -24.82 7.35
C PHE A 558 -40.64 -25.51 7.32
N ALA A 559 -40.65 -26.83 7.32
CA ALA A 559 -41.86 -27.62 7.15
C ALA A 559 -41.83 -28.90 8.00
N ASP A 560 -43.02 -29.44 8.29
CA ASP A 560 -43.18 -30.83 8.72
C ASP A 560 -43.54 -31.71 7.54
N GLU A 561 -44.01 -32.96 7.78
CA GLU A 561 -44.40 -33.94 6.77
C GLU A 561 -45.62 -33.50 5.90
N GLU A 562 -46.41 -32.56 6.37
CA GLU A 562 -47.67 -32.17 5.77
C GLU A 562 -47.73 -30.69 5.37
N ASN A 563 -47.14 -29.81 6.18
CA ASN A 563 -47.33 -28.37 6.07
C ASN A 563 -46.07 -27.58 6.11
N VAL A 564 -46.04 -26.45 5.41
CA VAL A 564 -45.04 -25.41 5.63
C VAL A 564 -45.34 -24.65 6.90
N LEU A 565 -44.37 -24.60 7.83
CA LEU A 565 -44.52 -24.04 9.17
C LEU A 565 -44.00 -22.60 9.24
N ALA A 566 -42.91 -22.32 8.51
CA ALA A 566 -42.33 -20.98 8.43
C ALA A 566 -41.50 -20.75 7.17
N ILE A 567 -41.27 -19.48 6.86
CA ILE A 567 -40.26 -19.06 5.90
C ILE A 567 -39.31 -18.07 6.55
N ALA A 568 -38.00 -18.21 6.30
CA ALA A 568 -36.98 -17.29 6.73
C ALA A 568 -36.34 -16.62 5.52
N GLY A 569 -36.43 -15.28 5.45
CA GLY A 569 -35.68 -14.45 4.48
C GLY A 569 -34.31 -14.13 5.03
N ILE A 570 -33.29 -14.55 4.31
CA ILE A 570 -31.89 -14.37 4.70
C ILE A 570 -31.21 -13.46 3.71
N THR A 571 -30.48 -12.46 4.20
CA THR A 571 -29.73 -11.50 3.40
C THR A 571 -28.31 -11.36 3.94
N ASP A 572 -27.37 -11.14 3.02
CA ASP A 572 -26.00 -10.72 3.36
C ASP A 572 -25.95 -9.18 3.26
N ARG A 573 -25.66 -8.53 4.36
CA ARG A 573 -25.68 -7.07 4.44
C ARG A 573 -24.55 -6.43 3.67
N ILE A 574 -24.86 -5.38 2.91
CA ILE A 574 -23.85 -4.54 2.27
C ILE A 574 -23.12 -3.74 3.37
N LYS A 575 -21.80 -3.74 3.33
CA LYS A 575 -21.01 -2.89 4.23
C LYS A 575 -21.25 -1.42 3.91
N GLU A 576 -21.42 -0.58 4.90
CA GLU A 576 -21.57 0.89 4.72
C GLU A 576 -20.36 1.46 3.97
N THR A 577 -19.18 0.94 4.26
CA THR A 577 -17.93 1.33 3.60
C THR A 577 -17.90 1.00 2.12
N SER A 578 -18.69 0.01 1.64
CA SER A 578 -18.73 -0.39 0.23
C SER A 578 -19.35 0.68 -0.65
N ILE A 579 -20.45 1.30 -0.21
CA ILE A 579 -21.13 2.36 -0.96
C ILE A 579 -20.18 3.55 -1.13
N ARG A 580 -19.53 3.94 -0.05
CA ARG A 580 -18.55 5.03 -0.07
C ARG A 580 -17.34 4.71 -0.95
N ALA A 581 -16.77 3.53 -0.84
CA ALA A 581 -15.62 3.09 -1.64
C ALA A 581 -15.94 3.10 -3.15
N VAL A 582 -17.11 2.58 -3.55
CA VAL A 582 -17.56 2.58 -4.94
C VAL A 582 -17.71 4.02 -5.46
N SER A 583 -18.31 4.90 -4.66
CA SER A 583 -18.44 6.32 -5.00
C SER A 583 -17.08 7.00 -5.21
N GLU A 584 -16.12 6.77 -4.29
CA GLU A 584 -14.75 7.32 -4.38
C GLU A 584 -13.99 6.77 -5.60
N LEU A 585 -14.11 5.47 -5.91
CA LEU A 585 -13.51 4.86 -7.10
C LEU A 585 -14.05 5.47 -8.39
N ARG A 586 -15.37 5.62 -8.49
CA ARG A 586 -16.03 6.25 -9.65
C ARG A 586 -15.63 7.71 -9.79
N ALA A 587 -15.58 8.46 -8.70
CA ALA A 587 -15.11 9.85 -8.69
C ALA A 587 -13.64 9.97 -9.17
N ALA A 588 -12.82 8.95 -8.90
CA ALA A 588 -11.45 8.83 -9.39
C ALA A 588 -11.33 8.38 -10.86
N GLY A 589 -12.47 8.19 -11.57
CA GLY A 589 -12.52 7.74 -12.97
C GLY A 589 -12.24 6.25 -13.17
N ILE A 590 -12.44 5.44 -12.11
CA ILE A 590 -12.22 3.99 -12.14
C ILE A 590 -13.55 3.29 -12.33
N GLU A 591 -13.62 2.39 -13.30
CA GLU A 591 -14.79 1.57 -13.58
C GLU A 591 -14.89 0.43 -12.55
N VAL A 592 -16.08 0.21 -11.98
CA VAL A 592 -16.28 -0.80 -10.94
C VAL A 592 -17.23 -1.87 -11.44
N HIS A 593 -16.79 -3.14 -11.38
CA HIS A 593 -17.56 -4.33 -11.72
C HIS A 593 -17.76 -5.19 -10.47
N MET A 594 -18.90 -5.85 -10.35
CA MET A 594 -19.16 -6.83 -9.29
C MET A 594 -19.35 -8.22 -9.90
N LEU A 595 -18.70 -9.23 -9.34
CA LEU A 595 -18.90 -10.64 -9.67
C LEU A 595 -19.54 -11.36 -8.51
N THR A 596 -20.50 -12.26 -8.81
CA THR A 596 -21.16 -13.08 -7.79
C THR A 596 -21.64 -14.41 -8.36
N GLY A 597 -21.62 -15.45 -7.54
CA GLY A 597 -22.27 -16.73 -7.81
C GLY A 597 -23.79 -16.70 -7.61
N ASP A 598 -24.35 -15.63 -7.03
CA ASP A 598 -25.77 -15.48 -6.80
C ASP A 598 -26.56 -15.34 -8.09
N ASN A 599 -27.89 -15.48 -7.97
CA ASN A 599 -28.80 -15.26 -9.07
C ASN A 599 -28.87 -13.79 -9.49
N GLU A 600 -29.39 -13.56 -10.69
CA GLU A 600 -29.48 -12.23 -11.33
C GLU A 600 -30.26 -11.21 -10.49
N ALA A 601 -31.36 -11.60 -9.82
CA ALA A 601 -32.16 -10.68 -9.02
C ALA A 601 -31.39 -10.14 -7.80
N THR A 602 -30.71 -11.05 -7.09
CA THR A 602 -29.86 -10.69 -5.93
C THR A 602 -28.68 -9.81 -6.36
N ALA A 603 -28.00 -10.18 -7.45
CA ALA A 603 -26.86 -9.43 -7.96
C ALA A 603 -27.24 -7.99 -8.34
N ARG A 604 -28.38 -7.84 -9.06
CA ARG A 604 -28.90 -6.54 -9.48
C ARG A 604 -29.21 -5.63 -8.30
N GLU A 605 -29.90 -6.16 -7.28
CA GLU A 605 -30.31 -5.37 -6.13
C GLU A 605 -29.10 -4.93 -5.28
N ILE A 606 -28.12 -5.81 -5.09
CA ILE A 606 -26.89 -5.48 -4.37
C ILE A 606 -26.08 -4.44 -5.17
N ALA A 607 -25.91 -4.63 -6.49
CA ALA A 607 -25.22 -3.69 -7.35
C ALA A 607 -25.88 -2.30 -7.31
N ARG A 608 -27.23 -2.25 -7.40
CA ARG A 608 -28.01 -1.02 -7.31
C ARG A 608 -27.77 -0.29 -5.97
N LYS A 609 -27.87 -1.01 -4.84
CA LYS A 609 -27.65 -0.46 -3.50
C LYS A 609 -26.22 0.02 -3.27
N ALA A 610 -25.24 -0.70 -3.82
CA ALA A 610 -23.82 -0.33 -3.73
C ALA A 610 -23.40 0.74 -4.75
N GLY A 611 -24.27 1.14 -5.69
CA GLY A 611 -23.96 2.11 -6.73
C GLY A 611 -23.07 1.57 -7.85
N ILE A 612 -23.05 0.24 -8.06
CA ILE A 612 -22.25 -0.44 -9.09
C ILE A 612 -23.07 -0.59 -10.36
N ALA A 613 -22.58 -0.04 -11.48
CA ALA A 613 -23.29 -0.08 -12.76
C ALA A 613 -23.13 -1.43 -13.50
N HIS A 614 -22.00 -2.10 -13.33
CA HIS A 614 -21.65 -3.31 -14.05
C HIS A 614 -21.55 -4.49 -13.08
N TYR A 615 -22.32 -5.53 -13.32
CA TYR A 615 -22.27 -6.75 -12.52
C TYR A 615 -22.47 -7.98 -13.39
N GLN A 616 -22.00 -9.13 -12.93
CA GLN A 616 -22.25 -10.42 -13.52
C GLN A 616 -22.67 -11.42 -12.45
N ALA A 617 -23.84 -12.05 -12.65
CA ALA A 617 -24.44 -13.02 -11.78
C ALA A 617 -24.12 -14.46 -12.22
N SER A 618 -24.35 -15.43 -11.33
CA SER A 618 -24.22 -16.87 -11.59
C SER A 618 -22.83 -17.27 -12.11
N VAL A 619 -21.77 -16.59 -11.66
CA VAL A 619 -20.38 -16.81 -12.09
C VAL A 619 -19.77 -17.93 -11.26
N LEU A 620 -19.26 -18.97 -11.92
CA LEU A 620 -18.51 -20.03 -11.24
C LEU A 620 -17.08 -19.54 -10.91
N PRO A 621 -16.41 -20.10 -9.89
CA PRO A 621 -15.06 -19.67 -9.50
C PRO A 621 -14.05 -19.66 -10.66
N GLN A 622 -14.10 -20.66 -11.53
CA GLN A 622 -13.26 -20.78 -12.73
C GLN A 622 -13.53 -19.69 -13.78
N ASP A 623 -14.77 -19.20 -13.88
CA ASP A 623 -15.18 -18.21 -14.88
C ASP A 623 -14.80 -16.78 -14.45
N LYS A 624 -14.53 -16.55 -13.16
CA LYS A 624 -14.04 -15.24 -12.67
C LYS A 624 -12.71 -14.85 -13.30
N ALA A 625 -11.78 -15.80 -13.45
CA ALA A 625 -10.52 -15.56 -14.13
C ALA A 625 -10.69 -15.25 -15.63
N ALA A 626 -11.61 -15.94 -16.30
CA ALA A 626 -11.95 -15.66 -17.69
C ALA A 626 -12.56 -14.27 -17.89
N PHE A 627 -13.38 -13.81 -16.93
CA PHE A 627 -13.93 -12.45 -16.94
C PHE A 627 -12.82 -11.39 -16.85
N VAL A 628 -11.87 -11.55 -15.92
CA VAL A 628 -10.69 -10.66 -15.79
C VAL A 628 -9.89 -10.66 -17.09
N SER A 629 -9.61 -11.84 -17.67
CA SER A 629 -8.87 -11.96 -18.94
C SER A 629 -9.56 -11.24 -20.09
N ARG A 630 -10.90 -11.28 -20.14
CA ARG A 630 -11.67 -10.57 -21.16
C ARG A 630 -11.50 -9.06 -21.07
N LEU A 631 -11.61 -8.48 -19.85
CA LEU A 631 -11.38 -7.05 -19.64
C LEU A 631 -9.94 -6.65 -20.01
N GLN A 632 -8.98 -7.50 -19.68
CA GLN A 632 -7.57 -7.27 -20.06
C GLN A 632 -7.38 -7.31 -21.61
N ALA A 633 -8.08 -8.21 -22.31
CA ALA A 633 -8.06 -8.27 -23.77
C ALA A 633 -8.67 -7.01 -24.42
N GLU A 634 -9.62 -6.36 -23.75
CA GLU A 634 -10.17 -5.05 -24.13
C GLU A 634 -9.21 -3.88 -23.87
N GLY A 635 -8.01 -4.16 -23.36
CA GLY A 635 -6.99 -3.17 -23.06
C GLY A 635 -7.11 -2.52 -21.69
N ARG A 636 -8.00 -3.01 -20.82
CA ARG A 636 -8.20 -2.50 -19.46
C ARG A 636 -7.08 -2.96 -18.53
N LYS A 637 -6.76 -2.14 -17.54
CA LYS A 637 -5.87 -2.48 -16.42
C LYS A 637 -6.70 -2.81 -15.20
N VAL A 638 -6.80 -4.12 -14.93
CA VAL A 638 -7.76 -4.68 -14.00
C VAL A 638 -7.14 -4.96 -12.63
N ALA A 639 -7.80 -4.43 -11.58
CA ALA A 639 -7.57 -4.89 -10.21
C ALA A 639 -8.70 -5.85 -9.81
N MET A 640 -8.36 -7.03 -9.29
CA MET A 640 -9.30 -7.97 -8.68
C MET A 640 -9.22 -7.88 -7.17
N VAL A 641 -10.37 -7.76 -6.51
CA VAL A 641 -10.52 -7.67 -5.06
C VAL A 641 -11.38 -8.81 -4.56
N GLY A 642 -10.89 -9.57 -3.60
CA GLY A 642 -11.59 -10.71 -3.01
C GLY A 642 -10.98 -11.18 -1.70
N ASP A 643 -11.60 -12.19 -1.06
CA ASP A 643 -11.12 -12.82 0.18
C ASP A 643 -10.09 -13.94 -0.06
N GLY A 644 -9.90 -14.35 -1.29
CA GLY A 644 -8.84 -15.23 -1.77
C GLY A 644 -9.11 -16.74 -1.72
N ILE A 645 -10.13 -17.23 -1.04
CA ILE A 645 -10.38 -18.67 -0.96
C ILE A 645 -10.97 -19.18 -2.30
N ASN A 646 -11.98 -18.48 -2.80
CA ASN A 646 -12.69 -18.83 -4.03
C ASN A 646 -12.19 -18.05 -5.25
N ASP A 647 -11.39 -17.01 -5.04
CA ASP A 647 -10.99 -16.03 -6.06
C ASP A 647 -9.53 -16.14 -6.47
N SER A 648 -8.78 -17.10 -5.93
CA SER A 648 -7.33 -17.23 -6.12
C SER A 648 -6.90 -17.23 -7.60
N ALA A 649 -7.66 -17.89 -8.48
CA ALA A 649 -7.39 -17.90 -9.91
C ALA A 649 -7.62 -16.51 -10.57
N ALA A 650 -8.67 -15.79 -10.18
CA ALA A 650 -8.96 -14.45 -10.68
C ALA A 650 -7.97 -13.42 -10.14
N LEU A 651 -7.59 -13.55 -8.86
CA LEU A 651 -6.53 -12.73 -8.24
C LEU A 651 -5.19 -12.93 -8.95
N ALA A 652 -4.81 -14.17 -9.25
CA ALA A 652 -3.56 -14.47 -9.97
C ALA A 652 -3.58 -13.93 -11.41
N GLN A 653 -4.73 -13.90 -12.08
CA GLN A 653 -4.90 -13.41 -13.45
C GLN A 653 -4.84 -11.88 -13.53
N ALA A 654 -5.32 -11.16 -12.53
CA ALA A 654 -5.42 -9.70 -12.53
C ALA A 654 -4.06 -9.00 -12.62
N ASP A 655 -4.02 -7.80 -13.25
CA ASP A 655 -2.82 -6.94 -13.22
C ASP A 655 -2.45 -6.60 -11.77
N LEU A 656 -3.44 -6.29 -10.94
CA LEU A 656 -3.29 -6.06 -9.50
C LEU A 656 -4.26 -6.94 -8.71
N SER A 657 -3.76 -7.80 -7.85
CA SER A 657 -4.56 -8.56 -6.90
C SER A 657 -4.60 -7.88 -5.53
N ILE A 658 -5.79 -7.73 -4.96
CA ILE A 658 -6.01 -7.12 -3.65
C ILE A 658 -6.79 -8.12 -2.78
N ALA A 659 -6.15 -8.62 -1.72
CA ALA A 659 -6.79 -9.44 -0.71
C ALA A 659 -7.37 -8.57 0.41
N MET A 660 -8.57 -8.92 0.92
CA MET A 660 -9.29 -8.17 1.93
C MET A 660 -9.49 -8.96 3.23
N GLY A 661 -9.41 -8.24 4.36
CA GLY A 661 -9.99 -8.63 5.65
C GLY A 661 -9.51 -9.94 6.24
N GLY A 662 -8.26 -10.06 6.66
CA GLY A 662 -7.80 -11.26 7.38
C GLY A 662 -8.02 -12.55 6.58
N GLY A 663 -8.05 -12.46 5.26
CA GLY A 663 -8.23 -13.56 4.32
C GLY A 663 -7.30 -14.72 4.68
N SER A 664 -7.55 -15.91 4.14
CA SER A 664 -6.70 -17.06 4.39
C SER A 664 -5.22 -16.71 4.17
N ASP A 665 -4.31 -17.31 4.91
CA ASP A 665 -2.87 -17.16 4.72
C ASP A 665 -2.49 -17.29 3.22
N ILE A 666 -3.22 -18.11 2.47
CA ILE A 666 -3.09 -18.32 1.01
C ILE A 666 -3.39 -17.05 0.20
N ALA A 667 -4.39 -16.28 0.60
CA ALA A 667 -4.73 -15.04 -0.10
C ALA A 667 -3.65 -13.97 0.06
N MET A 668 -3.09 -13.86 1.27
CA MET A 668 -1.98 -12.93 1.55
C MET A 668 -0.72 -13.29 0.75
N ASP A 669 -0.45 -14.57 0.55
CA ASP A 669 0.72 -15.05 -0.20
C ASP A 669 0.60 -14.76 -1.71
N VAL A 670 -0.60 -14.84 -2.27
CA VAL A 670 -0.83 -14.64 -3.72
C VAL A 670 -1.04 -13.16 -4.08
N ALA A 671 -1.67 -12.37 -3.19
CA ALA A 671 -2.03 -10.99 -3.48
C ALA A 671 -0.82 -10.07 -3.61
N LYS A 672 -0.89 -9.15 -4.57
CA LYS A 672 0.07 -8.05 -4.75
C LYS A 672 -0.11 -6.93 -3.72
N MET A 673 -1.34 -6.78 -3.22
CA MET A 673 -1.67 -5.92 -2.10
C MET A 673 -2.59 -6.66 -1.14
N THR A 674 -2.44 -6.44 0.16
CA THR A 674 -3.31 -6.98 1.19
C THR A 674 -3.82 -5.85 2.07
N ILE A 675 -5.13 -5.77 2.24
CA ILE A 675 -5.78 -4.85 3.16
C ILE A 675 -6.17 -5.64 4.40
N ILE A 676 -5.60 -5.30 5.54
CA ILE A 676 -5.77 -6.08 6.79
C ILE A 676 -7.20 -5.96 7.31
N SER A 677 -7.81 -4.79 7.17
CA SER A 677 -9.20 -4.57 7.56
C SER A 677 -10.20 -5.06 6.50
N SER A 678 -11.46 -5.15 6.88
CA SER A 678 -12.55 -5.43 5.94
C SER A 678 -13.16 -4.16 5.33
N ASP A 679 -12.56 -2.99 5.57
CA ASP A 679 -13.02 -1.69 5.07
C ASP A 679 -12.65 -1.49 3.59
N LEU A 680 -13.68 -1.41 2.73
CA LEU A 680 -13.48 -1.23 1.28
C LEU A 680 -12.90 0.14 0.92
N THR A 681 -13.03 1.17 1.78
CA THR A 681 -12.48 2.50 1.51
C THR A 681 -10.96 2.50 1.46
N LYS A 682 -10.32 1.45 1.97
CA LYS A 682 -8.88 1.23 1.84
C LYS A 682 -8.42 0.96 0.41
N ILE A 683 -9.31 0.53 -0.50
CA ILE A 683 -8.98 0.31 -1.92
C ILE A 683 -8.71 1.64 -2.64
N PRO A 684 -9.64 2.62 -2.68
CA PRO A 684 -9.34 3.93 -3.25
C PRO A 684 -8.15 4.60 -2.55
N GLU A 685 -7.99 4.41 -1.22
CA GLU A 685 -6.84 4.90 -0.46
C GLU A 685 -5.51 4.27 -0.95
N ALA A 686 -5.47 2.98 -1.20
CA ALA A 686 -4.30 2.26 -1.73
C ALA A 686 -3.92 2.72 -3.15
N LEU A 687 -4.91 2.89 -4.02
CA LEU A 687 -4.70 3.39 -5.37
C LEU A 687 -4.23 4.86 -5.38
N CYS A 688 -4.77 5.70 -4.51
CA CYS A 688 -4.32 7.08 -4.32
C CYS A 688 -2.88 7.14 -3.81
N LEU A 689 -2.53 6.35 -2.79
CA LEU A 689 -1.16 6.23 -2.27
C LEU A 689 -0.18 5.83 -3.36
N SER A 690 -0.54 4.87 -4.20
CA SER A 690 0.27 4.44 -5.34
C SER A 690 0.48 5.56 -6.36
N ARG A 691 -0.58 6.32 -6.70
CA ARG A 691 -0.49 7.49 -7.59
C ARG A 691 0.44 8.57 -7.01
N LEU A 692 0.32 8.87 -5.72
CA LEU A 692 1.16 9.85 -5.03
C LEU A 692 2.63 9.41 -4.98
N THR A 693 2.87 8.12 -4.70
CA THR A 693 4.23 7.55 -4.64
C THR A 693 4.91 7.62 -6.00
N VAL A 694 4.24 7.15 -7.06
CA VAL A 694 4.80 7.18 -8.43
C VAL A 694 4.96 8.62 -8.94
N ARG A 695 4.07 9.55 -8.58
CA ARG A 695 4.24 10.97 -8.88
C ARG A 695 5.48 11.54 -8.20
N THR A 696 5.71 11.18 -6.94
CA THR A 696 6.92 11.59 -6.19
C THR A 696 8.18 11.01 -6.82
N ILE A 697 8.18 9.74 -7.26
CA ILE A 697 9.29 9.15 -8.02
C ILE A 697 9.62 9.98 -9.27
N ARG A 698 8.62 10.33 -10.07
CA ARG A 698 8.82 11.14 -11.29
C ARG A 698 9.38 12.52 -10.98
N GLN A 699 8.90 13.17 -9.92
CA GLN A 699 9.42 14.46 -9.46
C GLN A 699 10.87 14.33 -8.98
N ASN A 700 11.19 13.28 -8.24
CA ASN A 700 12.55 13.01 -7.79
C ASN A 700 13.50 12.81 -8.97
N LEU A 701 13.10 12.03 -9.97
CA LEU A 701 13.89 11.82 -11.18
C LEU A 701 14.08 13.12 -11.95
N PHE A 702 13.05 13.95 -12.08
CA PHE A 702 13.17 15.28 -12.68
C PHE A 702 14.22 16.13 -11.95
N TRP A 703 14.16 16.23 -10.62
CA TRP A 703 15.15 16.98 -9.83
C TRP A 703 16.54 16.38 -9.93
N ALA A 704 16.67 15.06 -9.98
CA ALA A 704 17.97 14.40 -10.10
C ALA A 704 18.67 14.68 -11.45
N PHE A 705 17.89 14.86 -12.53
CA PHE A 705 18.43 15.08 -13.88
C PHE A 705 18.59 16.56 -14.24
N ILE A 706 17.72 17.44 -13.79
CA ILE A 706 17.67 18.84 -14.27
C ILE A 706 18.96 19.60 -13.93
N TYR A 707 19.54 19.35 -12.74
CA TYR A 707 20.82 19.94 -12.34
C TYR A 707 21.95 19.56 -13.30
N ASN A 708 21.96 18.31 -13.79
CA ASN A 708 22.99 17.81 -14.70
C ASN A 708 22.76 18.33 -16.13
N ILE A 709 21.52 18.33 -16.62
CA ILE A 709 21.16 18.77 -17.96
C ILE A 709 21.52 20.28 -18.17
N ILE A 710 21.25 21.10 -17.16
CA ILE A 710 21.55 22.53 -17.21
C ILE A 710 23.04 22.78 -16.86
N GLY A 711 23.52 22.07 -15.86
CA GLY A 711 24.85 22.31 -15.29
C GLY A 711 26.02 21.91 -16.21
N VAL A 712 25.90 20.77 -16.90
CA VAL A 712 26.99 20.26 -17.77
C VAL A 712 27.34 21.22 -18.91
N PRO A 713 26.40 21.77 -19.69
CA PRO A 713 26.71 22.78 -20.72
C PRO A 713 27.36 24.05 -20.15
N ILE A 714 26.84 24.53 -18.99
CA ILE A 714 27.38 25.74 -18.33
C ILE A 714 28.81 25.48 -17.84
N ALA A 715 29.05 24.29 -17.23
CA ALA A 715 30.37 23.86 -16.77
C ALA A 715 31.36 23.69 -17.93
N ALA A 716 30.90 23.23 -19.08
CA ALA A 716 31.71 23.12 -20.30
C ALA A 716 32.10 24.49 -20.88
N GLY A 717 31.44 25.60 -20.44
CA GLY A 717 31.77 26.96 -20.81
C GLY A 717 30.91 27.57 -21.91
N ILE A 718 29.69 27.05 -22.14
CA ILE A 718 28.79 27.58 -23.20
C ILE A 718 28.43 29.07 -23.01
N LEU A 719 28.49 29.59 -21.79
CA LEU A 719 28.21 30.99 -21.46
C LEU A 719 29.45 31.90 -21.60
N TYR A 720 30.65 31.33 -21.66
CA TYR A 720 31.87 32.10 -21.67
C TYR A 720 31.98 33.05 -22.89
N PRO A 721 31.68 32.65 -24.12
CA PRO A 721 31.68 33.53 -25.29
C PRO A 721 30.71 34.71 -25.18
N ILE A 722 29.65 34.56 -24.34
CA ILE A 722 28.56 35.55 -24.23
C ILE A 722 28.89 36.62 -23.15
N ASN A 723 29.35 36.16 -21.97
CA ASN A 723 29.50 37.02 -20.80
C ASN A 723 30.79 36.78 -19.98
N GLY A 724 31.73 35.96 -20.49
CA GLY A 724 32.95 35.60 -19.78
C GLY A 724 32.75 34.68 -18.56
N PHE A 725 31.54 34.11 -18.37
CA PHE A 725 31.22 33.27 -17.21
C PHE A 725 31.68 31.84 -17.40
N LEU A 726 32.53 31.35 -16.50
CA LEU A 726 32.90 29.97 -16.33
C LEU A 726 32.46 29.49 -14.95
N LEU A 727 31.75 28.34 -14.90
CA LEU A 727 31.21 27.83 -13.63
C LEU A 727 32.32 27.39 -12.71
N ASN A 728 32.30 27.89 -11.47
CA ASN A 728 33.27 27.50 -10.46
C ASN A 728 33.00 26.10 -9.94
N PRO A 729 33.99 25.20 -9.81
CA PRO A 729 33.85 23.84 -9.31
C PRO A 729 33.20 23.75 -7.91
N MET A 730 33.38 24.75 -7.04
CA MET A 730 32.73 24.79 -5.72
C MET A 730 31.22 24.94 -5.83
N ILE A 731 30.74 25.81 -6.75
CA ILE A 731 29.32 25.99 -7.02
C ILE A 731 28.71 24.70 -7.60
N ALA A 732 29.45 24.02 -8.48
CA ALA A 732 29.04 22.72 -9.01
C ALA A 732 28.89 21.66 -7.90
N GLY A 733 29.84 21.59 -6.96
CA GLY A 733 29.76 20.69 -5.81
C GLY A 733 28.59 21.00 -4.86
N ALA A 734 28.34 22.29 -4.60
CA ALA A 734 27.18 22.72 -3.82
C ALA A 734 25.84 22.34 -4.49
N ALA A 735 25.72 22.59 -5.80
CA ALA A 735 24.53 22.21 -6.57
C ALA A 735 24.23 20.70 -6.49
N MET A 736 25.25 19.84 -6.52
CA MET A 736 25.10 18.39 -6.37
C MET A 736 24.62 18.00 -4.96
N ALA A 737 25.14 18.63 -3.92
CA ALA A 737 24.65 18.41 -2.55
C ALA A 737 23.17 18.79 -2.42
N PHE A 738 22.76 19.95 -2.97
CA PHE A 738 21.36 20.40 -2.99
C PHE A 738 20.45 19.48 -3.80
N SER A 739 20.94 18.91 -4.91
CA SER A 739 20.17 17.92 -5.69
C SER A 739 19.74 16.73 -4.82
N SER A 740 20.67 16.17 -4.04
CA SER A 740 20.37 15.07 -3.12
C SER A 740 19.38 15.47 -2.03
N VAL A 741 19.54 16.66 -1.45
CA VAL A 741 18.62 17.20 -0.43
C VAL A 741 17.21 17.39 -1.01
N SER A 742 17.10 17.90 -2.23
CA SER A 742 15.81 18.10 -2.91
C SER A 742 15.04 16.79 -3.09
N VAL A 743 15.69 15.75 -3.57
CA VAL A 743 15.11 14.43 -3.78
C VAL A 743 14.63 13.81 -2.47
N VAL A 744 15.48 13.84 -1.43
CA VAL A 744 15.15 13.30 -0.12
C VAL A 744 13.99 14.05 0.53
N SER A 745 14.06 15.40 0.51
CA SER A 745 13.02 16.24 1.09
C SER A 745 11.66 16.00 0.40
N ASN A 746 11.64 15.90 -0.94
CA ASN A 746 10.42 15.59 -1.68
C ASN A 746 9.86 14.21 -1.32
N SER A 747 10.72 13.19 -1.13
CA SER A 747 10.30 11.87 -0.66
C SER A 747 9.72 11.90 0.75
N LEU A 748 10.33 12.64 1.68
CA LEU A 748 9.84 12.79 3.05
C LEU A 748 8.53 13.59 3.12
N LEU A 749 8.32 14.56 2.21
CA LEU A 749 7.05 15.29 2.10
C LEU A 749 5.89 14.36 1.75
N LEU A 750 6.12 13.23 1.05
CA LEU A 750 5.09 12.23 0.79
C LEU A 750 4.45 11.73 2.10
N LYS A 751 5.22 11.63 3.20
CA LYS A 751 4.70 11.22 4.51
C LYS A 751 3.61 12.17 5.03
N ARG A 752 3.72 13.48 4.72
CA ARG A 752 2.79 14.53 5.16
C ARG A 752 1.60 14.73 4.24
N LYS A 753 1.67 14.26 2.97
CA LYS A 753 0.54 14.40 2.03
C LYS A 753 -0.67 13.64 2.54
N ARG A 754 -1.84 14.24 2.52
CA ARG A 754 -3.10 13.54 2.80
C ARG A 754 -3.37 12.54 1.67
N ILE A 755 -3.82 11.34 2.01
CA ILE A 755 -4.17 10.28 1.04
C ILE A 755 -5.64 10.44 0.61
N HIS A 756 -6.46 11.10 1.42
CA HIS A 756 -7.81 11.54 1.07
C HIS A 756 -7.72 12.93 0.43
N GLU A 757 -7.82 13.01 -0.90
CA GLU A 757 -8.30 14.18 -1.62
C GLU A 757 -9.76 13.94 -2.04
N GLY A 758 -10.58 13.51 -1.11
CA GLY A 758 -12.03 13.65 -1.19
C GLY A 758 -12.39 14.84 -0.33
N GLU A 759 -13.04 15.83 -0.91
CA GLU A 759 -13.55 17.01 -0.24
C GLU A 759 -14.17 16.64 1.11
N GLU A 760 -13.57 17.16 2.21
CA GLU A 760 -14.30 17.28 3.47
C GLU A 760 -15.55 18.12 3.18
N ASN A 761 -16.72 17.55 3.47
CA ASN A 761 -18.03 18.18 3.41
C ASN A 761 -18.56 18.56 2.01
N LYS A 762 -18.79 17.56 1.17
CA LYS A 762 -20.12 17.48 0.54
C LYS A 762 -20.84 16.32 1.22
N GLU A 763 -21.88 16.61 1.95
CA GLU A 763 -22.89 15.61 2.29
C GLU A 763 -23.13 14.81 1.01
N VAL A 764 -22.90 13.48 1.08
CA VAL A 764 -23.22 12.58 -0.02
C VAL A 764 -24.73 12.62 -0.11
N GLU A 765 -25.26 13.49 -0.96
CA GLU A 765 -26.63 13.34 -1.38
C GLU A 765 -26.76 11.91 -1.93
N PRO A 766 -27.77 11.14 -1.49
CA PRO A 766 -28.02 9.83 -2.05
C PRO A 766 -28.12 9.96 -3.59
N PRO A 767 -27.79 8.92 -4.34
CA PRO A 767 -27.70 9.00 -5.80
C PRO A 767 -28.99 9.63 -6.32
N THR A 768 -28.85 10.83 -6.82
CA THR A 768 -29.96 11.56 -7.44
C THR A 768 -30.39 10.69 -8.59
N GLU A 769 -31.54 10.04 -8.46
CA GLU A 769 -32.33 9.67 -9.63
C GLU A 769 -32.28 10.89 -10.53
N THR A 770 -31.97 10.71 -11.79
CA THR A 770 -31.88 11.81 -12.73
C THR A 770 -33.29 12.41 -12.83
N ILE A 771 -33.63 13.25 -11.88
CA ILE A 771 -34.90 13.98 -11.85
C ILE A 771 -34.80 14.92 -13.03
N MET A 772 -35.48 14.57 -14.11
CA MET A 772 -35.57 15.46 -15.26
C MET A 772 -36.37 16.69 -14.81
N LYS A 773 -35.71 17.84 -14.82
CA LYS A 773 -36.34 19.11 -14.54
C LYS A 773 -36.66 19.80 -15.86
N LYS A 774 -37.91 20.24 -16.02
CA LYS A 774 -38.32 21.11 -17.12
C LYS A 774 -39.04 22.34 -16.59
N GLU A 775 -38.82 23.46 -17.25
CA GLU A 775 -39.46 24.74 -16.93
C GLU A 775 -40.53 25.04 -17.99
N PHE A 776 -41.70 25.43 -17.53
CA PHE A 776 -42.84 25.81 -18.35
C PHE A 776 -43.30 27.21 -17.96
N LYS A 777 -43.45 28.07 -18.93
CA LYS A 777 -44.03 29.40 -18.70
C LYS A 777 -45.53 29.27 -18.44
N VAL A 778 -46.04 29.92 -17.38
CA VAL A 778 -47.45 29.84 -17.00
C VAL A 778 -48.14 31.15 -17.32
N GLU A 779 -49.07 31.15 -18.27
CA GLU A 779 -49.88 32.33 -18.59
C GLU A 779 -51.23 32.34 -17.83
N GLY A 780 -51.69 33.51 -17.43
CA GLY A 780 -52.95 33.70 -16.72
C GLY A 780 -52.85 33.91 -15.21
N MET A 781 -51.64 33.74 -14.61
CA MET A 781 -51.48 34.00 -13.19
C MET A 781 -51.34 35.48 -12.86
N MET A 782 -52.15 35.99 -11.95
CA MET A 782 -52.16 37.41 -11.52
C MET A 782 -51.81 37.62 -10.04
N CYS A 783 -51.84 36.57 -9.24
CA CYS A 783 -51.60 36.67 -7.80
C CYS A 783 -51.07 35.36 -7.20
N ASN A 784 -50.64 35.42 -5.93
CA ASN A 784 -50.12 34.25 -5.25
C ASN A 784 -51.15 33.11 -5.06
N HIS A 785 -52.43 33.41 -5.07
CA HIS A 785 -53.48 32.39 -4.98
C HIS A 785 -53.52 31.56 -6.29
N CYS A 786 -53.40 32.27 -7.46
CA CYS A 786 -53.28 31.60 -8.76
C CYS A 786 -52.05 30.68 -8.84
N ARG A 787 -50.89 31.15 -8.34
CA ARG A 787 -49.66 30.40 -8.27
C ARG A 787 -49.86 29.12 -7.46
N MET A 788 -50.43 29.20 -6.28
CA MET A 788 -50.69 28.02 -5.40
C MET A 788 -51.65 27.02 -6.05
N HIS A 789 -52.65 27.46 -6.81
CA HIS A 789 -53.58 26.57 -7.49
C HIS A 789 -52.88 25.80 -8.59
N VAL A 790 -52.06 26.41 -9.43
CA VAL A 790 -51.30 25.75 -10.46
C VAL A 790 -50.28 24.80 -9.88
N GLU A 791 -49.59 25.21 -8.82
CA GLU A 791 -48.61 24.37 -8.10
C GLU A 791 -49.26 23.14 -7.48
N LYS A 792 -50.42 23.28 -6.86
CA LYS A 792 -51.19 22.18 -6.29
C LYS A 792 -51.74 21.24 -7.36
N ALA A 793 -52.19 21.75 -8.46
CA ALA A 793 -52.69 20.96 -9.59
C ALA A 793 -51.58 20.10 -10.21
N LEU A 794 -50.38 20.65 -10.40
CA LEU A 794 -49.24 19.88 -10.90
C LEU A 794 -48.74 18.81 -9.90
N ASN A 795 -48.74 19.16 -8.63
CA ASN A 795 -48.33 18.23 -7.55
C ASN A 795 -49.41 17.18 -7.21
N SER A 796 -50.62 17.22 -7.77
CA SER A 796 -51.63 16.17 -7.65
C SER A 796 -51.31 14.95 -8.54
N MET A 797 -50.36 15.09 -9.47
CA MET A 797 -49.95 13.98 -10.36
C MET A 797 -48.89 13.10 -9.71
N GLU A 798 -49.06 11.81 -9.76
CA GLU A 798 -48.12 10.83 -9.24
C GLU A 798 -46.79 10.91 -9.99
N GLY A 799 -45.65 10.99 -9.24
CA GLY A 799 -44.31 11.09 -9.82
C GLY A 799 -43.92 12.51 -10.30
N ILE A 800 -44.67 13.55 -9.91
CA ILE A 800 -44.37 14.95 -10.23
C ILE A 800 -44.22 15.80 -8.96
N HIS A 801 -43.13 16.54 -8.91
CA HIS A 801 -42.94 17.62 -7.96
C HIS A 801 -42.76 18.95 -8.70
N ALA A 802 -43.69 19.87 -8.54
CA ALA A 802 -43.65 21.14 -9.23
C ALA A 802 -43.57 22.32 -8.27
N THR A 803 -42.73 23.26 -8.58
CA THR A 803 -42.62 24.57 -7.91
C THR A 803 -42.97 25.66 -8.90
N VAL A 804 -43.92 26.54 -8.52
CA VAL A 804 -44.39 27.61 -9.41
C VAL A 804 -44.00 28.96 -8.84
N THR A 805 -43.42 29.81 -9.67
CA THR A 805 -43.09 31.22 -9.33
C THR A 805 -44.03 32.17 -10.02
N LEU A 806 -44.24 33.37 -9.43
CA LEU A 806 -45.12 34.40 -10.00
C LEU A 806 -44.34 35.44 -10.80
N ASN A 807 -43.11 35.73 -10.40
CA ASN A 807 -42.22 36.68 -11.11
C ASN A 807 -40.79 36.06 -11.18
N PRO A 808 -40.38 35.51 -12.32
CA PRO A 808 -41.14 35.28 -13.54
C PRO A 808 -42.24 34.20 -13.39
N PRO A 809 -43.33 34.23 -14.21
CA PRO A 809 -44.41 33.24 -14.11
C PRO A 809 -43.97 31.92 -14.77
N VAL A 810 -43.30 31.06 -13.96
CA VAL A 810 -42.69 29.79 -14.42
C VAL A 810 -43.04 28.68 -13.47
N ALA A 811 -43.39 27.51 -14.02
CA ALA A 811 -43.53 26.26 -13.30
C ALA A 811 -42.31 25.36 -13.60
N THR A 812 -41.50 25.11 -12.61
CA THR A 812 -40.40 24.12 -12.67
C THR A 812 -40.94 22.76 -12.21
N VAL A 813 -40.97 21.81 -13.15
CA VAL A 813 -41.54 20.45 -12.91
C VAL A 813 -40.42 19.45 -12.89
N GLU A 814 -40.36 18.68 -11.82
CA GLU A 814 -39.44 17.58 -11.59
C GLU A 814 -40.19 16.25 -11.76
N PHE A 815 -39.64 15.36 -12.63
CA PHE A 815 -40.26 14.06 -12.95
C PHE A 815 -39.45 12.94 -12.25
N SER A 816 -40.11 12.18 -11.36
CA SER A 816 -39.47 11.05 -10.67
C SER A 816 -39.83 9.70 -11.32
N ASP A 817 -40.81 9.61 -12.19
CA ASP A 817 -41.28 8.36 -12.80
C ASP A 817 -41.59 8.54 -14.29
N GLY A 818 -40.57 8.95 -15.07
CA GLY A 818 -40.66 9.17 -16.51
C GLY A 818 -41.26 10.55 -16.88
N GLU A 819 -40.86 11.06 -18.06
CA GLU A 819 -41.26 12.37 -18.53
C GLU A 819 -42.76 12.38 -18.97
N LYS A 820 -43.57 13.27 -18.42
CA LYS A 820 -44.92 13.53 -18.88
C LYS A 820 -44.95 14.59 -19.97
N THR A 821 -45.85 14.43 -20.91
CA THR A 821 -45.98 15.40 -22.02
C THR A 821 -46.62 16.72 -21.59
N LEU A 822 -46.32 17.80 -22.29
CA LEU A 822 -46.94 19.13 -22.04
C LEU A 822 -48.44 19.06 -22.06
N GLU A 823 -49.04 18.22 -22.93
CA GLU A 823 -50.50 18.05 -23.09
C GLU A 823 -51.13 17.39 -21.86
N GLU A 824 -50.41 16.43 -21.23
CA GLU A 824 -50.87 15.78 -19.99
C GLU A 824 -50.85 16.74 -18.80
N LEU A 825 -49.75 17.51 -18.64
CA LEU A 825 -49.64 18.56 -17.62
C LEU A 825 -50.72 19.62 -17.80
N GLN A 826 -50.95 20.09 -19.04
CA GLN A 826 -51.95 21.08 -19.36
C GLN A 826 -53.36 20.63 -19.02
N LYS A 827 -53.69 19.35 -19.31
CA LYS A 827 -55.03 18.79 -19.00
C LYS A 827 -55.33 18.82 -17.51
N VAL A 828 -54.33 18.51 -16.66
CA VAL A 828 -54.51 18.52 -15.22
C VAL A 828 -54.61 19.95 -14.67
N VAL A 829 -53.79 20.86 -15.16
CA VAL A 829 -53.86 22.29 -14.78
C VAL A 829 -55.21 22.89 -15.17
N THR A 830 -55.73 22.60 -16.37
CA THR A 830 -57.06 23.09 -16.82
C THR A 830 -58.20 22.50 -15.99
N LYS A 831 -58.09 21.22 -15.62
CA LYS A 831 -59.12 20.52 -14.86
C LYS A 831 -59.18 20.97 -13.38
N GLU A 832 -58.04 21.15 -12.73
CA GLU A 832 -57.95 21.34 -11.28
C GLU A 832 -57.64 22.78 -10.85
N ALA A 833 -56.95 23.56 -11.70
CA ALA A 833 -56.59 24.93 -11.37
C ALA A 833 -57.39 25.97 -12.13
N GLY A 834 -57.97 25.66 -13.34
CA GLY A 834 -58.76 26.56 -14.16
C GLY A 834 -58.01 26.98 -15.47
N ASP A 835 -58.42 28.12 -16.07
CA ASP A 835 -57.94 28.57 -17.38
C ASP A 835 -56.49 29.16 -17.32
N TYR A 836 -55.54 28.34 -16.91
CA TYR A 836 -54.10 28.68 -17.00
C TYR A 836 -53.45 27.87 -18.14
N THR A 837 -52.50 28.50 -18.86
CA THR A 837 -51.84 27.85 -19.98
C THR A 837 -50.36 27.66 -19.73
N LEU A 838 -49.88 26.40 -19.87
CA LEU A 838 -48.48 26.06 -19.83
C LEU A 838 -47.86 26.17 -21.23
N LYS A 839 -46.73 26.83 -21.35
CA LYS A 839 -45.94 26.93 -22.58
C LYS A 839 -44.52 26.42 -22.34
N ALA A 840 -43.99 25.65 -23.29
CA ALA A 840 -42.62 25.11 -23.21
C ALA A 840 -41.55 26.19 -23.28
#